data_68fd1ee867ba854291be7aeb08fd85b0
#
_entry.id   68fd1ee867ba854291be7aeb08fd85b0
#
_cell.length_a   1.000
_cell.length_b   1.000
_cell.length_c   1.000
_cell.angle_alpha   90.00
_cell.angle_beta   90.00
_cell.angle_gamma   90.00
#
_symmetry.space_group_name_H-M   'P 1'
#
loop_
_entity.id
_entity.type
_entity.pdbx_description
1 polymer ?
#
loop_
_entity_poly.entity_id
_entity_poly.type
_entity_poly.pdbx_seq_one_letter_code
_entity_poly.pdbx_strand_id
1 'polypeptide(L)'
;MPEFKPGARLSRKPPLNEQELCQIDAYWRAANYLTACQLYLLDNPLLERPLRKSDLKQTIVGHWGTCPGQNFIYTHLDRVIKRSDLDMIYLSGPGHGGNAMVAQDWLDGSYTEVYPNITRDKDGMQKLFKRFSFPGGIPSHVAPETPGSIHEGGELGYSLAHAFGAVADNPDLIAACVVGDGEAETGPLATSWHGNKFMNPITDGAVLPILHLNGFKIANPTIFSRMSHEEVESFFRGCGWEPRFVEGDEPMLMHQQMAAALDWAIREIKRIQREARKSGQAKRPRWPMLVLRTPKGWTGPKEVDDLPVEGCWRAHQVPISMGPDTEKHLPILEQWLRSYHPEELFNSDGTPVELVASFPPAGNRRMGANPHANGGLLLRDLRTPDFRDYAVDVTVPGGVEAQDMYVLGTYVRDVMKLNMDARNFRIFAPDETASNRLQAVFEVTGRRFLDQQIPGIDDHLDPDGRVMDSMLSEHFCEGFLEGYLLTGRHGFFDSYEAFIRIVDSMFAQHAKWLKMCSELPWRHDIASLNYILASNVWQQDHNGFTHQDPGFLDHVANKKADVVRIYLPPDANCLLSCFDHCIKSRNYVNVMVASKHPRPQWLTMEQAVKHCTQGIGIWDWASNDAGCEPDVVMACCGDTPTLETLAAVSILRRELPELKIRVVNVVDLMKLQPHTEHPHGLTDEEYDGLFTKDKPIIFAYHGYPTLVHELTYRRHNKNLHVRGYKEEGTITTPFDMRVLNDIDRFDLVIDTVRRLPQLGNRGAYLVQKMQDKLVEHRQYIRDNGVDLPEVREWKWDLTPETK
;
A
#
# COMPACT_ATOMS: atom_id res chain seq x y z
N MET A 1 -34.64 -13.77 9.47
CA MET A 1 -33.35 -13.80 10.19
C MET A 1 -33.45 -14.86 11.27
N PRO A 2 -32.36 -15.55 11.69
CA PRO A 2 -32.39 -16.34 12.91
C PRO A 2 -32.83 -15.41 14.05
N GLU A 3 -33.66 -15.91 14.95
CA GLU A 3 -34.14 -15.14 16.10
C GLU A 3 -32.97 -14.57 16.89
N PHE A 4 -32.99 -13.26 17.17
CA PHE A 4 -32.01 -12.61 18.03
C PHE A 4 -32.10 -13.22 19.44
N LYS A 5 -31.02 -13.84 19.90
CA LYS A 5 -30.96 -14.24 21.31
C LYS A 5 -30.65 -12.98 22.14
N PRO A 6 -31.39 -12.69 23.19
CA PRO A 6 -31.08 -11.57 24.05
C PRO A 6 -29.62 -11.69 24.52
N GLY A 7 -28.78 -10.66 24.26
CA GLY A 7 -27.41 -10.60 24.71
C GLY A 7 -27.27 -10.84 26.22
N ALA A 8 -26.03 -11.09 26.65
CA ALA A 8 -25.68 -11.39 28.04
C ALA A 8 -26.45 -10.50 29.02
N ARG A 9 -27.05 -11.11 30.07
CA ARG A 9 -27.76 -10.40 31.12
C ARG A 9 -26.96 -9.18 31.57
N LEU A 10 -27.52 -8.00 31.34
CA LEU A 10 -26.99 -6.76 31.91
C LEU A 10 -26.75 -6.93 33.41
N SER A 11 -25.67 -6.36 33.91
CA SER A 11 -25.38 -6.31 35.36
C SER A 11 -26.58 -5.71 36.10
N ARG A 12 -26.74 -6.01 37.41
CA ARG A 12 -27.84 -5.45 38.24
C ARG A 12 -27.93 -3.92 38.22
N LYS A 13 -26.88 -3.22 37.74
CA LYS A 13 -26.86 -1.76 37.53
C LYS A 13 -26.53 -1.50 36.05
N PRO A 14 -27.38 -0.78 35.29
CA PRO A 14 -27.11 -0.44 33.91
C PRO A 14 -25.83 0.41 33.82
N PRO A 15 -25.00 0.23 32.76
CA PRO A 15 -23.75 0.98 32.60
C PRO A 15 -23.95 2.47 32.30
N LEU A 16 -25.07 2.85 31.70
CA LEU A 16 -25.46 4.23 31.44
C LEU A 16 -26.65 4.60 32.34
N ASN A 17 -26.58 5.77 32.98
CA ASN A 17 -27.75 6.36 33.63
C ASN A 17 -28.68 7.00 32.60
N GLU A 18 -29.87 7.50 33.02
CA GLU A 18 -30.87 8.05 32.11
C GLU A 18 -30.35 9.27 31.33
N GLN A 19 -29.58 10.14 31.96
CA GLN A 19 -29.02 11.33 31.33
C GLN A 19 -27.96 10.95 30.27
N GLU A 20 -27.05 10.04 30.62
CA GLU A 20 -26.05 9.53 29.67
C GLU A 20 -26.71 8.80 28.51
N LEU A 21 -27.77 8.02 28.78
CA LEU A 21 -28.50 7.31 27.75
C LEU A 21 -29.22 8.28 26.78
N CYS A 22 -29.87 9.31 27.31
CA CYS A 22 -30.51 10.34 26.50
C CYS A 22 -29.48 11.12 25.66
N GLN A 23 -28.31 11.43 26.23
CA GLN A 23 -27.29 12.19 25.54
C GLN A 23 -26.66 11.39 24.39
N ILE A 24 -26.34 10.12 24.62
CA ILE A 24 -25.71 9.26 23.57
C ILE A 24 -26.70 8.97 22.44
N ASP A 25 -28.00 8.77 22.75
CA ASP A 25 -29.03 8.58 21.75
C ASP A 25 -29.22 9.84 20.89
N ALA A 26 -29.28 11.01 21.53
CA ALA A 26 -29.40 12.28 20.81
C ALA A 26 -28.22 12.50 19.84
N TYR A 27 -26.99 12.23 20.28
CA TYR A 27 -25.80 12.36 19.44
C TYR A 27 -25.84 11.37 18.25
N TRP A 28 -26.19 10.11 18.50
CA TRP A 28 -26.32 9.10 17.45
C TRP A 28 -27.42 9.44 16.44
N ARG A 29 -28.59 9.94 16.91
CA ARG A 29 -29.67 10.43 16.01
C ARG A 29 -29.21 11.61 15.17
N ALA A 30 -28.45 12.54 15.76
CA ALA A 30 -27.86 13.66 15.02
C ALA A 30 -26.90 13.19 13.91
N ALA A 31 -26.01 12.25 14.22
CA ALA A 31 -25.10 11.66 13.24
C ALA A 31 -25.87 10.94 12.10
N ASN A 32 -26.88 10.15 12.43
CA ASN A 32 -27.70 9.47 11.41
C ASN A 32 -28.51 10.45 10.54
N TYR A 33 -29.05 11.51 11.14
CA TYR A 33 -29.73 12.58 10.40
C TYR A 33 -28.80 13.23 9.37
N LEU A 34 -27.62 13.69 9.81
CA LEU A 34 -26.64 14.30 8.92
C LEU A 34 -26.17 13.32 7.83
N THR A 35 -26.00 12.06 8.18
CA THR A 35 -25.59 10.99 7.25
C THR A 35 -26.64 10.76 6.17
N ALA A 36 -27.92 10.69 6.53
CA ALA A 36 -29.02 10.54 5.57
C ALA A 36 -29.20 11.79 4.69
N CYS A 37 -29.14 12.98 5.29
CA CYS A 37 -29.24 14.23 4.54
C CYS A 37 -28.13 14.42 3.52
N GLN A 38 -26.89 14.02 3.82
CA GLN A 38 -25.78 14.04 2.87
C GLN A 38 -26.06 13.24 1.58
N LEU A 39 -26.87 12.19 1.65
CA LEU A 39 -27.26 11.42 0.46
C LEU A 39 -28.18 12.21 -0.46
N TYR A 40 -29.18 12.90 0.12
CA TYR A 40 -30.33 13.40 -0.62
C TYR A 40 -30.39 14.92 -0.80
N LEU A 41 -30.00 15.71 0.22
CA LEU A 41 -30.40 17.12 0.29
C LEU A 41 -29.38 18.10 -0.33
N LEU A 42 -29.93 19.13 -1.00
CA LEU A 42 -29.23 20.36 -1.38
C LEU A 42 -29.70 21.57 -0.57
N ASP A 43 -30.96 21.57 -0.13
CA ASP A 43 -31.60 22.67 0.59
C ASP A 43 -32.51 22.14 1.71
N ASN A 44 -33.00 23.08 2.55
CA ASN A 44 -33.90 22.76 3.67
C ASN A 44 -33.26 21.82 4.73
N PRO A 45 -32.04 22.11 5.21
CA PRO A 45 -31.27 21.18 6.04
C PRO A 45 -31.86 20.91 7.44
N LEU A 46 -32.85 21.70 7.90
CA LEU A 46 -33.54 21.53 9.18
C LEU A 46 -35.01 21.11 9.00
N LEU A 47 -35.47 20.80 7.78
CA LEU A 47 -36.87 20.45 7.45
C LEU A 47 -37.88 21.46 7.95
N GLU A 48 -37.57 22.77 7.91
CA GLU A 48 -38.46 23.87 8.37
C GLU A 48 -39.74 23.97 7.59
N ARG A 49 -39.75 23.40 6.39
CA ARG A 49 -40.93 23.27 5.49
C ARG A 49 -40.98 21.85 4.91
N PRO A 50 -42.08 21.42 4.38
CA PRO A 50 -42.14 20.14 3.65
C PRO A 50 -41.12 20.08 2.53
N LEU A 51 -40.56 18.92 2.29
CA LEU A 51 -39.58 18.69 1.24
C LEU A 51 -40.18 18.92 -0.14
N ARG A 52 -39.38 19.45 -1.04
CA ARG A 52 -39.71 19.65 -2.46
C ARG A 52 -38.67 18.94 -3.30
N LYS A 53 -39.03 18.59 -4.53
CA LYS A 53 -38.11 17.99 -5.49
C LYS A 53 -36.85 18.88 -5.73
N SER A 54 -37.03 20.21 -5.65
CA SER A 54 -35.92 21.16 -5.78
C SER A 54 -34.89 21.11 -4.62
N ASP A 55 -35.27 20.52 -3.49
CA ASP A 55 -34.40 20.42 -2.33
C ASP A 55 -33.44 19.22 -2.45
N LEU A 56 -33.65 18.35 -3.44
CA LEU A 56 -32.92 17.12 -3.62
C LEU A 56 -31.79 17.26 -4.64
N LYS A 57 -30.74 16.48 -4.48
CA LYS A 57 -29.72 16.25 -5.50
C LYS A 57 -30.35 15.63 -6.74
N GLN A 58 -29.90 16.04 -7.92
CA GLN A 58 -30.35 15.42 -9.19
C GLN A 58 -29.78 14.00 -9.36
N THR A 59 -28.54 13.78 -8.93
CA THR A 59 -27.88 12.48 -8.88
C THR A 59 -27.65 12.12 -7.43
N ILE A 60 -28.32 11.07 -6.95
CA ILE A 60 -28.22 10.59 -5.58
C ILE A 60 -27.34 9.37 -5.56
N VAL A 61 -26.16 9.48 -4.93
CA VAL A 61 -25.14 8.45 -4.88
C VAL A 61 -24.59 8.36 -3.46
N GLY A 62 -24.39 7.15 -2.99
CA GLY A 62 -23.82 6.83 -1.69
C GLY A 62 -24.44 5.59 -1.07
N HIS A 63 -24.15 5.35 0.18
CA HIS A 63 -24.57 4.12 0.87
C HIS A 63 -25.16 4.46 2.23
N TRP A 64 -26.21 3.75 2.58
CA TRP A 64 -26.87 3.86 3.88
C TRP A 64 -26.62 2.63 4.76
N GLY A 65 -26.61 1.45 4.16
CA GLY A 65 -26.74 0.16 4.83
C GLY A 65 -25.81 -0.10 6.01
N THR A 66 -24.58 0.38 5.95
CA THR A 66 -23.59 0.23 7.03
C THR A 66 -23.54 1.45 7.97
N CYS A 67 -24.01 2.61 7.52
CA CYS A 67 -23.81 3.89 8.22
C CYS A 67 -24.41 3.96 9.62
N PRO A 68 -25.65 3.49 9.89
CA PRO A 68 -26.19 3.58 11.26
C PRO A 68 -25.39 2.81 12.28
N GLY A 69 -24.89 1.63 11.89
CA GLY A 69 -24.00 0.84 12.75
C GLY A 69 -22.62 1.49 12.95
N GLN A 70 -22.06 2.08 11.90
CA GLN A 70 -20.81 2.83 12.01
C GLN A 70 -20.98 4.07 12.91
N ASN A 71 -22.04 4.85 12.73
CA ASN A 71 -22.38 5.96 13.63
C ASN A 71 -22.54 5.50 15.08
N PHE A 72 -23.19 4.35 15.27
CA PHE A 72 -23.38 3.78 16.60
C PHE A 72 -22.05 3.41 17.26
N ILE A 73 -21.16 2.77 16.54
CA ILE A 73 -19.82 2.44 17.00
C ILE A 73 -19.03 3.71 17.33
N TYR A 74 -18.97 4.66 16.40
CA TYR A 74 -18.18 5.91 16.58
C TYR A 74 -18.66 6.70 17.81
N THR A 75 -19.99 6.87 17.95
CA THR A 75 -20.61 7.54 19.11
C THR A 75 -20.19 6.88 20.44
N HIS A 76 -20.21 5.56 20.51
CA HIS A 76 -19.78 4.85 21.71
C HIS A 76 -18.26 4.90 21.97
N LEU A 77 -17.45 5.01 20.91
CA LEU A 77 -16.01 5.24 21.02
C LEU A 77 -15.73 6.63 21.61
N ASP A 78 -16.42 7.68 21.16
CA ASP A 78 -16.32 9.02 21.73
C ASP A 78 -16.60 9.05 23.22
N ARG A 79 -17.64 8.30 23.65
CA ARG A 79 -17.97 8.15 25.08
C ARG A 79 -16.80 7.58 25.89
N VAL A 80 -16.18 6.49 25.42
CA VAL A 80 -15.08 5.85 26.18
C VAL A 80 -13.79 6.66 26.10
N ILE A 81 -13.53 7.32 24.98
CA ILE A 81 -12.40 8.26 24.82
C ILE A 81 -12.51 9.36 25.86
N LYS A 82 -13.64 10.08 25.89
CA LYS A 82 -13.88 11.17 26.82
C LYS A 82 -13.79 10.75 28.28
N ARG A 83 -14.42 9.60 28.61
CA ARG A 83 -14.46 9.08 29.98
C ARG A 83 -13.11 8.62 30.53
N SER A 84 -12.25 8.09 29.66
CA SER A 84 -11.01 7.40 30.05
C SER A 84 -9.75 8.07 29.51
N ASP A 85 -9.87 9.25 28.90
CA ASP A 85 -8.80 10.02 28.25
C ASP A 85 -7.94 9.16 27.35
N LEU A 86 -8.59 8.48 26.36
CA LEU A 86 -7.91 7.56 25.47
C LEU A 86 -7.33 8.30 24.27
N ASP A 87 -6.21 7.78 23.77
CA ASP A 87 -5.69 8.07 22.46
C ASP A 87 -6.20 7.00 21.49
N MET A 88 -7.07 7.39 20.56
CA MET A 88 -7.74 6.45 19.68
C MET A 88 -7.90 6.99 18.27
N ILE A 89 -7.77 6.10 17.29
CA ILE A 89 -8.11 6.34 15.89
C ILE A 89 -9.20 5.39 15.42
N TYR A 90 -9.92 5.77 14.39
CA TYR A 90 -11.01 5.02 13.80
C TYR A 90 -10.68 4.57 12.38
N LEU A 91 -10.78 3.27 12.11
CA LEU A 91 -10.65 2.71 10.77
C LEU A 91 -11.97 2.13 10.32
N SER A 92 -12.47 2.62 9.19
CA SER A 92 -13.69 2.12 8.56
C SER A 92 -13.34 1.11 7.46
N GLY A 93 -13.39 -0.18 7.76
CA GLY A 93 -13.24 -1.23 6.76
C GLY A 93 -14.34 -1.16 5.69
N PRO A 94 -15.65 -1.09 6.05
CA PRO A 94 -16.70 -0.83 5.08
C PRO A 94 -16.72 0.66 4.70
N GLY A 95 -15.69 1.13 4.02
CA GLY A 95 -15.43 2.53 3.69
C GLY A 95 -16.50 3.18 2.79
N HIS A 96 -17.37 2.38 2.16
CA HIS A 96 -18.55 2.88 1.45
C HIS A 96 -19.55 3.62 2.38
N GLY A 97 -19.40 3.52 3.70
CA GLY A 97 -20.09 4.34 4.68
C GLY A 97 -19.43 5.69 5.00
N GLY A 98 -18.71 6.30 4.06
CA GLY A 98 -17.94 7.53 4.28
C GLY A 98 -18.75 8.71 4.80
N ASN A 99 -20.03 8.83 4.44
CA ASN A 99 -20.94 9.87 4.97
C ASN A 99 -21.17 9.76 6.49
N ALA A 100 -21.04 8.59 7.08
CA ALA A 100 -21.10 8.43 8.54
C ALA A 100 -19.90 9.11 9.22
N MET A 101 -18.68 8.85 8.73
CA MET A 101 -17.48 9.47 9.29
C MET A 101 -17.50 11.00 9.13
N VAL A 102 -17.88 11.50 7.95
CA VAL A 102 -18.06 12.94 7.70
C VAL A 102 -19.07 13.59 8.65
N ALA A 103 -20.18 12.91 8.95
CA ALA A 103 -21.18 13.40 9.90
C ALA A 103 -20.62 13.51 11.32
N GLN A 104 -19.83 12.52 11.76
CA GLN A 104 -19.17 12.51 13.06
C GLN A 104 -18.13 13.65 13.18
N ASP A 105 -17.26 13.79 12.17
CA ASP A 105 -16.22 14.83 12.13
C ASP A 105 -16.82 16.24 12.11
N TRP A 106 -18.00 16.44 11.48
CA TRP A 106 -18.71 17.71 11.53
C TRP A 106 -19.30 17.97 12.92
N LEU A 107 -19.88 16.95 13.55
CA LEU A 107 -20.48 17.08 14.90
C LEU A 107 -19.41 17.37 15.96
N ASP A 108 -18.25 16.75 15.88
CA ASP A 108 -17.16 16.99 16.83
C ASP A 108 -16.33 18.25 16.50
N GLY A 109 -16.51 18.81 15.30
CA GLY A 109 -15.85 20.04 14.83
C GLY A 109 -14.53 19.84 14.13
N SER A 110 -13.98 18.62 14.04
CA SER A 110 -12.72 18.35 13.36
C SER A 110 -12.83 18.63 11.84
N TYR A 111 -13.99 18.40 11.25
CA TYR A 111 -14.22 18.72 9.84
C TYR A 111 -14.11 20.22 9.55
N THR A 112 -14.69 21.07 10.43
CA THR A 112 -14.64 22.53 10.29
C THR A 112 -13.24 23.10 10.50
N GLU A 113 -12.39 22.42 11.28
CA GLU A 113 -11.00 22.84 11.47
C GLU A 113 -10.18 22.78 10.17
N VAL A 114 -10.41 21.76 9.35
CA VAL A 114 -9.71 21.59 8.06
C VAL A 114 -10.45 22.23 6.88
N TYR A 115 -11.76 22.44 7.01
CA TYR A 115 -12.63 23.10 6.02
C TYR A 115 -13.41 24.26 6.66
N PRO A 116 -12.76 25.42 6.95
CA PRO A 116 -13.36 26.51 7.72
C PRO A 116 -14.61 27.16 7.08
N ASN A 117 -14.79 26.96 5.78
CA ASN A 117 -15.99 27.42 5.04
C ASN A 117 -17.22 26.53 5.26
N ILE A 118 -17.06 25.38 5.91
CA ILE A 118 -18.15 24.47 6.29
C ILE A 118 -18.33 24.58 7.81
N THR A 119 -19.04 25.66 8.20
CA THR A 119 -19.29 26.03 9.60
C THR A 119 -20.26 25.07 10.29
N ARG A 120 -20.28 25.07 11.62
CA ARG A 120 -21.21 24.26 12.42
C ARG A 120 -22.51 25.02 12.66
N ASP A 121 -23.19 25.39 11.57
CA ASP A 121 -24.47 26.10 11.52
C ASP A 121 -25.28 25.66 10.30
N LYS A 122 -26.43 26.29 10.05
CA LYS A 122 -27.32 25.95 8.94
C LYS A 122 -26.67 26.11 7.57
N ASP A 123 -25.86 27.14 7.37
CA ASP A 123 -25.15 27.36 6.09
C ASP A 123 -24.08 26.29 5.88
N GLY A 124 -23.28 25.99 6.91
CA GLY A 124 -22.29 24.94 6.85
C GLY A 124 -22.91 23.54 6.69
N MET A 125 -24.03 23.27 7.34
CA MET A 125 -24.77 22.02 7.18
C MET A 125 -25.27 21.83 5.74
N GLN A 126 -25.80 22.88 5.11
CA GLN A 126 -26.24 22.85 3.71
C GLN A 126 -25.04 22.60 2.76
N LYS A 127 -23.91 23.26 3.01
CA LYS A 127 -22.66 23.03 2.25
C LYS A 127 -22.14 21.62 2.44
N LEU A 128 -22.18 21.06 3.66
CA LEU A 128 -21.79 19.70 3.96
C LEU A 128 -22.60 18.70 3.14
N PHE A 129 -23.94 18.84 3.13
CA PHE A 129 -24.82 17.96 2.39
C PHE A 129 -24.54 18.04 0.89
N LYS A 130 -24.39 19.24 0.35
CA LYS A 130 -24.08 19.46 -1.07
C LYS A 130 -22.72 18.83 -1.44
N ARG A 131 -21.71 18.96 -0.58
CA ARG A 131 -20.33 18.54 -0.86
C ARG A 131 -20.21 17.02 -1.05
N PHE A 132 -21.00 16.22 -0.34
CA PHE A 132 -20.89 14.78 -0.37
C PHE A 132 -21.34 14.20 -1.72
N SER A 133 -20.47 13.39 -2.35
CA SER A 133 -20.71 12.75 -3.66
C SER A 133 -21.22 13.73 -4.73
N PHE A 134 -20.58 14.90 -4.80
CA PHE A 134 -20.96 15.98 -5.70
C PHE A 134 -19.71 16.53 -6.42
N PRO A 135 -19.81 17.00 -7.68
CA PRO A 135 -18.68 17.56 -8.40
C PRO A 135 -17.95 18.66 -7.61
N GLY A 136 -16.65 18.52 -7.43
CA GLY A 136 -15.82 19.40 -6.60
C GLY A 136 -15.98 19.21 -5.08
N GLY A 137 -16.68 18.17 -4.67
CA GLY A 137 -16.85 17.78 -3.27
C GLY A 137 -15.92 16.65 -2.86
N ILE A 138 -16.44 15.74 -2.05
CA ILE A 138 -15.73 14.55 -1.57
C ILE A 138 -16.38 13.28 -2.12
N PRO A 139 -15.63 12.16 -2.27
CA PRO A 139 -16.18 10.90 -2.75
C PRO A 139 -17.16 10.27 -1.74
N SER A 140 -17.93 9.29 -2.20
CA SER A 140 -18.89 8.55 -1.36
C SER A 140 -18.26 7.57 -0.39
N HIS A 141 -17.00 7.22 -0.59
CA HIS A 141 -16.21 6.36 0.30
C HIS A 141 -15.32 7.20 1.21
N VAL A 142 -14.87 6.60 2.31
CA VAL A 142 -13.82 7.21 3.12
C VAL A 142 -12.59 7.47 2.25
N ALA A 143 -12.01 8.65 2.36
CA ALA A 143 -10.95 9.12 1.49
C ALA A 143 -10.00 10.05 2.24
N PRO A 144 -8.86 10.43 1.65
CA PRO A 144 -7.93 11.39 2.26
C PRO A 144 -8.55 12.71 2.67
N GLU A 145 -9.61 13.14 1.98
CA GLU A 145 -10.36 14.36 2.28
C GLU A 145 -11.14 14.32 3.60
N THR A 146 -11.30 13.12 4.20
CA THR A 146 -11.99 12.97 5.50
C THR A 146 -10.95 13.01 6.62
N PRO A 147 -11.03 13.96 7.57
CA PRO A 147 -10.10 14.04 8.70
C PRO A 147 -10.09 12.73 9.50
N GLY A 148 -8.94 12.39 10.08
CA GLY A 148 -8.80 11.18 10.89
C GLY A 148 -8.74 9.86 10.12
N SER A 149 -8.97 9.85 8.81
CA SER A 149 -8.89 8.64 8.00
C SER A 149 -7.43 8.26 7.65
N ILE A 150 -7.11 6.98 7.75
CA ILE A 150 -5.86 6.37 7.25
C ILE A 150 -6.13 5.16 6.36
N HIS A 151 -7.40 4.85 6.10
CA HIS A 151 -7.81 3.70 5.32
C HIS A 151 -8.98 4.09 4.40
N GLU A 152 -8.82 3.83 3.11
CA GLU A 152 -9.86 3.98 2.12
C GLU A 152 -10.51 2.61 1.91
N GLY A 153 -11.74 2.43 2.30
CA GLY A 153 -12.41 1.14 2.23
C GLY A 153 -13.14 0.88 0.91
N GLY A 154 -12.62 1.34 -0.21
CA GLY A 154 -13.15 1.06 -1.55
C GLY A 154 -12.87 -0.37 -1.97
N GLU A 155 -11.63 -0.80 -1.87
CA GLU A 155 -11.24 -2.20 -1.92
C GLU A 155 -11.23 -2.77 -0.50
N LEU A 156 -11.86 -3.93 -0.32
CA LEU A 156 -12.04 -4.53 0.99
C LEU A 156 -10.94 -5.55 1.30
N GLY A 157 -10.55 -5.64 2.59
CA GLY A 157 -9.80 -6.78 3.10
C GLY A 157 -8.53 -6.46 3.89
N TYR A 158 -8.04 -5.23 3.92
CA TYR A 158 -6.80 -4.90 4.62
C TYR A 158 -6.92 -3.80 5.70
N SER A 159 -8.15 -3.44 6.08
CA SER A 159 -8.39 -2.51 7.19
C SER A 159 -7.75 -2.95 8.50
N LEU A 160 -7.84 -4.25 8.81
CA LEU A 160 -7.29 -4.80 10.03
C LEU A 160 -5.74 -4.84 10.00
N ALA A 161 -5.13 -5.11 8.85
CA ALA A 161 -3.68 -5.02 8.69
C ALA A 161 -3.17 -3.58 8.88
N HIS A 162 -3.86 -2.58 8.31
CA HIS A 162 -3.60 -1.16 8.57
C HIS A 162 -3.69 -0.81 10.05
N ALA A 163 -4.70 -1.33 10.76
CA ALA A 163 -4.85 -1.09 12.19
C ALA A 163 -3.65 -1.63 13.01
N PHE A 164 -3.13 -2.81 12.66
CA PHE A 164 -1.93 -3.35 13.28
C PHE A 164 -0.71 -2.49 13.00
N GLY A 165 -0.55 -2.02 11.77
CA GLY A 165 0.52 -1.10 11.40
C GLY A 165 0.47 0.21 12.18
N ALA A 166 -0.72 0.78 12.31
CA ALA A 166 -0.93 2.04 13.00
C ALA A 166 -0.54 2.00 14.49
N VAL A 167 -0.83 0.89 15.19
CA VAL A 167 -0.54 0.77 16.63
C VAL A 167 0.86 0.25 16.93
N ALA A 168 1.59 -0.26 15.93
CA ALA A 168 2.96 -0.72 16.13
C ALA A 168 3.86 0.45 16.57
N ASP A 169 4.61 0.24 17.66
CA ASP A 169 5.47 1.26 18.28
C ASP A 169 4.73 2.53 18.77
N ASN A 170 3.40 2.46 18.91
CA ASN A 170 2.56 3.51 19.49
C ASN A 170 1.86 2.97 20.76
N PRO A 171 2.56 2.83 21.88
CA PRO A 171 2.13 2.02 23.03
C PRO A 171 0.83 2.46 23.70
N ASP A 172 0.43 3.72 23.55
CA ASP A 172 -0.78 4.25 24.17
C ASP A 172 -1.96 4.39 23.19
N LEU A 173 -1.71 4.17 21.88
CA LEU A 173 -2.71 4.27 20.84
C LEU A 173 -3.62 3.03 20.81
N ILE A 174 -4.91 3.24 20.64
CA ILE A 174 -5.88 2.20 20.32
C ILE A 174 -6.41 2.46 18.89
N ALA A 175 -6.29 1.50 18.00
CA ALA A 175 -6.95 1.53 16.70
C ALA A 175 -8.27 0.75 16.79
N ALA A 176 -9.39 1.46 16.78
CA ALA A 176 -10.71 0.87 16.65
C ALA A 176 -10.97 0.59 15.17
N CYS A 177 -10.95 -0.69 14.79
CA CYS A 177 -11.12 -1.14 13.40
C CYS A 177 -12.48 -1.77 13.21
N VAL A 178 -13.36 -1.08 12.49
CA VAL A 178 -14.64 -1.66 12.07
C VAL A 178 -14.39 -2.54 10.86
N VAL A 179 -14.69 -3.82 10.98
CA VAL A 179 -14.63 -4.80 9.90
C VAL A 179 -16.05 -5.10 9.44
N GLY A 180 -16.35 -4.89 8.15
CA GLY A 180 -17.61 -5.31 7.57
C GLY A 180 -17.70 -6.83 7.47
N ASP A 181 -18.89 -7.38 7.64
CA ASP A 181 -19.11 -8.83 7.53
C ASP A 181 -18.83 -9.39 6.13
N GLY A 182 -19.04 -8.58 5.08
CA GLY A 182 -18.61 -8.91 3.72
C GLY A 182 -17.09 -8.81 3.53
N GLU A 183 -16.46 -7.82 4.15
CA GLU A 183 -15.01 -7.66 4.15
C GLU A 183 -14.33 -8.85 4.85
N ALA A 184 -14.94 -9.33 5.94
CA ALA A 184 -14.42 -10.47 6.70
C ALA A 184 -14.32 -11.78 5.89
N GLU A 185 -14.98 -11.86 4.72
CA GLU A 185 -14.90 -12.99 3.80
C GLU A 185 -13.71 -12.92 2.83
N THR A 186 -13.04 -11.77 2.72
CA THR A 186 -11.91 -11.60 1.81
C THR A 186 -10.67 -12.36 2.29
N GLY A 187 -9.87 -12.87 1.35
CA GLY A 187 -8.62 -13.58 1.67
C GLY A 187 -7.66 -12.73 2.53
N PRO A 188 -7.40 -11.44 2.17
CA PRO A 188 -6.54 -10.57 2.95
C PRO A 188 -7.00 -10.39 4.40
N LEU A 189 -8.30 -10.20 4.64
CA LEU A 189 -8.79 -10.02 6.00
C LEU A 189 -8.78 -11.32 6.79
N ALA A 190 -9.07 -12.45 6.15
CA ALA A 190 -9.05 -13.76 6.80
C ALA A 190 -7.67 -14.07 7.42
N THR A 191 -6.58 -13.70 6.76
CA THR A 191 -5.23 -13.84 7.31
C THR A 191 -4.95 -12.81 8.40
N SER A 192 -5.48 -11.61 8.28
CA SER A 192 -5.25 -10.51 9.23
C SER A 192 -5.80 -10.77 10.63
N TRP A 193 -6.75 -11.68 10.81
CA TRP A 193 -7.19 -12.13 12.15
C TRP A 193 -6.06 -12.71 12.99
N HIS A 194 -4.97 -13.17 12.37
CA HIS A 194 -3.78 -13.68 13.05
C HIS A 194 -2.78 -12.59 13.47
N GLY A 195 -2.99 -11.32 13.11
CA GLY A 195 -2.10 -10.19 13.41
C GLY A 195 -1.83 -9.98 14.90
N ASN A 196 -2.75 -10.41 15.78
CA ASN A 196 -2.57 -10.34 17.24
C ASN A 196 -1.37 -11.13 17.77
N LYS A 197 -0.78 -12.04 16.97
CA LYS A 197 0.41 -12.82 17.29
C LYS A 197 1.71 -12.03 17.06
N PHE A 198 1.60 -10.84 16.50
CA PHE A 198 2.73 -9.94 16.19
C PHE A 198 2.67 -8.64 17.00
N MET A 199 1.70 -8.51 17.93
CA MET A 199 1.51 -7.31 18.74
C MET A 199 2.10 -7.47 20.14
N ASN A 200 3.16 -6.71 20.45
CA ASN A 200 3.80 -6.72 21.75
C ASN A 200 3.06 -5.76 22.72
N PRO A 201 2.41 -6.28 23.77
CA PRO A 201 1.63 -5.45 24.69
C PRO A 201 2.49 -4.48 25.55
N ILE A 202 3.82 -4.60 25.48
CA ILE A 202 4.75 -3.68 26.16
C ILE A 202 4.99 -2.43 25.32
N THR A 203 5.29 -2.60 24.04
CA THR A 203 5.84 -1.56 23.16
C THR A 203 4.86 -1.08 22.09
N ASP A 204 3.81 -1.84 21.83
CA ASP A 204 2.77 -1.48 20.87
C ASP A 204 1.48 -1.03 21.57
N GLY A 205 0.65 -0.37 20.82
CA GLY A 205 -0.73 -0.05 21.22
C GLY A 205 -1.63 -1.27 21.21
N ALA A 206 -2.91 -1.06 20.95
CA ALA A 206 -3.87 -2.14 20.84
C ALA A 206 -4.81 -1.95 19.64
N VAL A 207 -5.11 -3.04 18.96
CA VAL A 207 -6.19 -3.08 17.97
C VAL A 207 -7.45 -3.57 18.65
N LEU A 208 -8.56 -2.84 18.48
CA LEU A 208 -9.90 -3.25 18.91
C LEU A 208 -10.73 -3.53 17.64
N PRO A 209 -10.79 -4.78 17.16
CA PRO A 209 -11.66 -5.13 16.04
C PRO A 209 -13.12 -5.11 16.48
N ILE A 210 -13.97 -4.54 15.62
CA ILE A 210 -15.43 -4.53 15.79
C ILE A 210 -16.03 -5.09 14.49
N LEU A 211 -16.43 -6.36 14.51
CA LEU A 211 -17.14 -6.95 13.37
C LEU A 211 -18.56 -6.38 13.32
N HIS A 212 -18.85 -5.60 12.27
CA HIS A 212 -20.20 -5.10 12.01
C HIS A 212 -20.97 -6.11 11.15
N LEU A 213 -21.69 -6.98 11.82
CA LEU A 213 -22.45 -8.09 11.24
C LEU A 213 -23.89 -7.64 10.92
N ASN A 214 -24.09 -7.00 9.76
CA ASN A 214 -25.39 -6.52 9.33
C ASN A 214 -26.12 -7.51 8.39
N GLY A 215 -25.46 -8.55 7.96
CA GLY A 215 -26.04 -9.73 7.31
C GLY A 215 -25.98 -9.77 5.79
N PHE A 216 -25.66 -8.66 5.11
CA PHE A 216 -25.71 -8.60 3.65
C PHE A 216 -24.54 -7.83 3.04
N LYS A 217 -24.09 -8.30 1.87
CA LYS A 217 -23.23 -7.57 0.93
C LYS A 217 -24.07 -6.65 0.03
N ILE A 218 -23.67 -6.43 -1.20
CA ILE A 218 -24.40 -5.60 -2.17
C ILE A 218 -25.77 -6.22 -2.50
N ALA A 219 -25.80 -7.54 -2.71
CA ALA A 219 -27.02 -8.26 -3.11
C ALA A 219 -27.19 -9.61 -2.38
N ASN A 220 -26.12 -10.16 -1.80
CA ASN A 220 -26.11 -11.49 -1.20
C ASN A 220 -25.94 -11.42 0.32
N PRO A 221 -26.42 -12.43 1.06
CA PRO A 221 -26.11 -12.60 2.46
C PRO A 221 -24.62 -12.86 2.64
N THR A 222 -24.09 -12.49 3.81
CA THR A 222 -22.73 -12.84 4.21
C THR A 222 -22.65 -14.24 4.81
N ILE A 223 -21.49 -14.87 4.73
CA ILE A 223 -21.25 -16.20 5.35
C ILE A 223 -21.48 -16.12 6.86
N PHE A 224 -20.85 -15.11 7.51
CA PHE A 224 -20.98 -14.91 8.96
C PHE A 224 -22.43 -14.73 9.44
N SER A 225 -23.29 -14.14 8.60
CA SER A 225 -24.71 -13.98 8.94
C SER A 225 -25.51 -15.29 8.97
N ARG A 226 -24.96 -16.35 8.39
CA ARG A 226 -25.58 -17.69 8.34
C ARG A 226 -24.96 -18.65 9.34
N MET A 227 -23.86 -18.26 9.99
CA MET A 227 -23.24 -19.02 11.07
C MET A 227 -24.02 -18.84 12.38
N SER A 228 -24.07 -19.87 13.17
CA SER A 228 -24.58 -19.79 14.55
C SER A 228 -23.68 -18.90 15.42
N HIS A 229 -24.21 -18.42 16.54
CA HIS A 229 -23.45 -17.65 17.52
C HIS A 229 -22.20 -18.43 17.98
N GLU A 230 -22.35 -19.73 18.26
CA GLU A 230 -21.28 -20.61 18.73
C GLU A 230 -20.18 -20.79 17.67
N GLU A 231 -20.54 -20.91 16.39
CA GLU A 231 -19.55 -21.01 15.29
C GLU A 231 -18.75 -19.72 15.17
N VAL A 232 -19.40 -18.56 15.20
CA VAL A 232 -18.72 -17.25 15.15
C VAL A 232 -17.79 -17.06 16.35
N GLU A 233 -18.26 -17.38 17.55
CA GLU A 233 -17.45 -17.31 18.78
C GLU A 233 -16.23 -18.24 18.70
N SER A 234 -16.42 -19.47 18.26
CA SER A 234 -15.36 -20.48 18.12
C SER A 234 -14.33 -20.07 17.10
N PHE A 235 -14.74 -19.50 15.97
CA PHE A 235 -13.86 -19.00 14.93
C PHE A 235 -12.92 -17.92 15.47
N PHE A 236 -13.44 -16.89 16.12
CA PHE A 236 -12.61 -15.80 16.64
C PHE A 236 -11.73 -16.23 17.82
N ARG A 237 -12.23 -17.12 18.67
CA ARG A 237 -11.42 -17.71 19.75
C ARG A 237 -10.25 -18.53 19.18
N GLY A 238 -10.47 -19.28 18.10
CA GLY A 238 -9.41 -20.00 17.38
C GLY A 238 -8.34 -19.05 16.81
N CYS A 239 -8.74 -17.88 16.33
CA CYS A 239 -7.82 -16.85 15.87
C CYS A 239 -7.07 -16.12 17.02
N GLY A 240 -7.44 -16.34 18.28
CA GLY A 240 -6.78 -15.74 19.45
C GLY A 240 -7.46 -14.48 20.00
N TRP A 241 -8.72 -14.26 19.67
CA TRP A 241 -9.54 -13.16 20.17
C TRP A 241 -10.49 -13.62 21.27
N GLU A 242 -10.97 -12.66 22.09
CA GLU A 242 -12.08 -12.87 23.01
C GLU A 242 -13.28 -12.04 22.55
N PRO A 243 -14.23 -12.62 21.79
CA PRO A 243 -15.35 -11.89 21.24
C PRO A 243 -16.43 -11.62 22.28
N ARG A 244 -17.02 -10.41 22.23
CA ARG A 244 -18.28 -10.08 22.90
C ARG A 244 -19.30 -9.59 21.89
N PHE A 245 -20.53 -10.08 22.07
CA PHE A 245 -21.63 -9.79 21.17
C PHE A 245 -22.51 -8.68 21.74
N VAL A 246 -22.91 -7.77 20.82
CA VAL A 246 -23.91 -6.72 21.02
C VAL A 246 -24.93 -6.93 19.92
N GLU A 247 -26.14 -7.37 20.24
CA GLU A 247 -27.08 -7.86 19.24
C GLU A 247 -28.50 -7.31 19.51
N GLY A 248 -29.16 -6.82 18.45
CA GLY A 248 -30.50 -6.30 18.51
C GLY A 248 -30.80 -5.17 17.54
N ASP A 249 -31.96 -4.55 17.73
CA ASP A 249 -32.48 -3.45 16.93
C ASP A 249 -33.18 -2.36 17.76
N GLU A 250 -33.39 -2.58 19.08
CA GLU A 250 -33.97 -1.60 19.99
C GLU A 250 -32.86 -0.66 20.50
N PRO A 251 -32.90 0.66 20.16
CA PRO A 251 -31.77 1.57 20.39
C PRO A 251 -31.35 1.69 21.86
N MET A 252 -32.28 1.89 22.79
CA MET A 252 -31.96 2.13 24.20
C MET A 252 -31.31 0.92 24.85
N LEU A 253 -31.74 -0.29 24.49
CA LEU A 253 -31.13 -1.53 24.95
C LEU A 253 -29.75 -1.72 24.34
N MET A 254 -29.61 -1.43 23.04
CA MET A 254 -28.36 -1.55 22.32
C MET A 254 -27.29 -0.58 22.87
N HIS A 255 -27.66 0.66 23.23
CA HIS A 255 -26.76 1.60 23.90
C HIS A 255 -26.23 1.02 25.21
N GLN A 256 -27.08 0.40 26.04
CA GLN A 256 -26.66 -0.23 27.30
C GLN A 256 -25.72 -1.42 27.06
N GLN A 257 -26.03 -2.28 26.08
CA GLN A 257 -25.18 -3.43 25.73
C GLN A 257 -23.79 -2.98 25.22
N MET A 258 -23.77 -2.01 24.29
CA MET A 258 -22.53 -1.52 23.71
C MET A 258 -21.65 -0.81 24.74
N ALA A 259 -22.26 0.00 25.64
CA ALA A 259 -21.55 0.62 26.73
C ALA A 259 -20.88 -0.42 27.64
N ALA A 260 -21.60 -1.48 28.01
CA ALA A 260 -21.05 -2.58 28.82
C ALA A 260 -19.91 -3.32 28.13
N ALA A 261 -20.06 -3.60 26.82
CA ALA A 261 -19.09 -4.33 26.02
C ALA A 261 -17.80 -3.52 25.82
N LEU A 262 -17.91 -2.24 25.47
CA LEU A 262 -16.74 -1.36 25.31
C LEU A 262 -16.02 -1.10 26.63
N ASP A 263 -16.76 -0.84 27.72
CA ASP A 263 -16.15 -0.66 29.04
C ASP A 263 -15.35 -1.90 29.48
N TRP A 264 -15.82 -3.08 29.13
CA TRP A 264 -15.08 -4.32 29.34
C TRP A 264 -13.85 -4.38 28.44
N ALA A 265 -14.00 -4.12 27.13
CA ALA A 265 -12.89 -4.22 26.18
C ALA A 265 -11.73 -3.28 26.56
N ILE A 266 -12.04 -2.03 26.90
CA ILE A 266 -11.02 -1.05 27.35
C ILE A 266 -10.35 -1.49 28.65
N ARG A 267 -11.10 -2.03 29.63
CA ARG A 267 -10.51 -2.57 30.86
C ARG A 267 -9.55 -3.73 30.57
N GLU A 268 -9.92 -4.63 29.67
CA GLU A 268 -9.08 -5.77 29.28
C GLU A 268 -7.82 -5.32 28.55
N ILE A 269 -7.92 -4.40 27.59
CA ILE A 269 -6.75 -3.81 26.91
C ILE A 269 -5.78 -3.21 27.94
N LYS A 270 -6.30 -2.34 28.82
CA LYS A 270 -5.48 -1.70 29.86
C LYS A 270 -4.91 -2.70 30.87
N ARG A 271 -5.63 -3.79 31.18
CA ARG A 271 -5.14 -4.86 32.04
C ARG A 271 -3.97 -5.60 31.39
N ILE A 272 -4.14 -6.03 30.14
CA ILE A 272 -3.11 -6.74 29.35
C ILE A 272 -1.83 -5.91 29.27
N GLN A 273 -1.93 -4.66 28.84
CA GLN A 273 -0.79 -3.75 28.71
C GLN A 273 -0.09 -3.49 30.04
N ARG A 274 -0.85 -3.22 31.11
CA ARG A 274 -0.30 -2.97 32.45
C ARG A 274 0.43 -4.18 33.00
N GLU A 275 -0.13 -5.39 32.84
CA GLU A 275 0.48 -6.64 33.31
C GLU A 275 1.76 -6.94 32.54
N ALA A 276 1.76 -6.80 31.24
CA ALA A 276 2.95 -7.00 30.39
C ALA A 276 4.06 -6.00 30.74
N ARG A 277 3.73 -4.71 30.80
CA ARG A 277 4.70 -3.64 31.14
C ARG A 277 5.25 -3.79 32.56
N LYS A 278 4.43 -4.19 33.51
CA LYS A 278 4.88 -4.44 34.90
C LYS A 278 5.79 -5.67 35.03
N SER A 279 5.50 -6.73 34.29
CA SER A 279 6.30 -7.98 34.35
C SER A 279 7.54 -7.90 33.44
N GLY A 280 7.58 -7.01 32.46
CA GLY A 280 8.59 -6.99 31.41
C GLY A 280 8.55 -8.20 30.47
N GLN A 281 7.48 -8.99 30.51
CA GLN A 281 7.32 -10.20 29.70
C GLN A 281 6.29 -9.97 28.61
N ALA A 282 6.75 -10.00 27.37
CA ALA A 282 5.90 -9.98 26.18
C ALA A 282 5.37 -11.42 25.95
N LYS A 283 4.15 -11.69 26.41
CA LYS A 283 3.43 -12.92 26.13
C LYS A 283 2.21 -12.62 25.29
N ARG A 284 1.88 -13.48 24.32
CA ARG A 284 0.67 -13.34 23.52
C ARG A 284 -0.57 -13.38 24.42
N PRO A 285 -1.33 -12.28 24.54
CA PRO A 285 -2.59 -12.27 25.24
C PRO A 285 -3.72 -12.73 24.33
N ARG A 286 -4.89 -12.99 24.92
CA ARG A 286 -6.15 -13.04 24.17
C ARG A 286 -6.77 -11.63 24.21
N TRP A 287 -6.68 -10.92 23.10
CA TRP A 287 -7.19 -9.55 22.98
C TRP A 287 -8.71 -9.51 22.86
N PRO A 288 -9.40 -8.50 23.43
CA PRO A 288 -10.83 -8.34 23.24
C PRO A 288 -11.18 -7.93 21.83
N MET A 289 -12.34 -8.36 21.35
CA MET A 289 -13.02 -7.85 20.16
C MET A 289 -14.53 -7.79 20.36
N LEU A 290 -15.23 -7.03 19.52
CA LEU A 290 -16.68 -6.92 19.57
C LEU A 290 -17.31 -7.47 18.29
N VAL A 291 -18.52 -8.04 18.41
CA VAL A 291 -19.38 -8.41 17.29
C VAL A 291 -20.67 -7.63 17.46
N LEU A 292 -20.84 -6.60 16.60
CA LEU A 292 -22.09 -5.82 16.57
C LEU A 292 -23.02 -6.39 15.50
N ARG A 293 -24.11 -7.00 15.92
CA ARG A 293 -25.12 -7.54 15.02
C ARG A 293 -26.37 -6.65 15.04
N THR A 294 -26.65 -5.95 13.94
CA THR A 294 -27.79 -5.06 13.73
C THR A 294 -28.43 -5.32 12.38
N PRO A 295 -29.69 -4.90 12.13
CA PRO A 295 -30.22 -4.89 10.78
C PRO A 295 -29.41 -4.01 9.85
N LYS A 296 -29.21 -4.44 8.60
CA LYS A 296 -28.63 -3.59 7.56
C LYS A 296 -29.53 -2.38 7.32
N GLY A 297 -28.95 -1.17 7.33
CA GLY A 297 -29.75 0.06 7.16
C GLY A 297 -30.63 0.41 8.36
N TRP A 298 -30.24 -0.04 9.55
CA TRP A 298 -30.90 0.21 10.84
C TRP A 298 -31.35 1.65 10.97
N THR A 299 -32.57 1.88 11.50
CA THR A 299 -33.24 3.19 11.56
C THR A 299 -33.63 3.81 10.22
N GLY A 300 -33.43 3.13 9.12
CA GLY A 300 -33.91 3.54 7.80
C GLY A 300 -35.39 3.19 7.57
N PRO A 301 -35.89 3.43 6.34
CA PRO A 301 -37.25 3.01 5.98
C PRO A 301 -37.35 1.48 6.06
N LYS A 302 -38.43 1.00 6.69
CA LYS A 302 -38.68 -0.45 6.82
C LYS A 302 -39.00 -1.07 5.46
N GLU A 303 -39.84 -0.38 4.69
CA GLU A 303 -40.33 -0.79 3.37
C GLU A 303 -40.40 0.38 2.42
N VAL A 304 -40.16 0.13 1.14
CA VAL A 304 -40.39 1.06 0.02
C VAL A 304 -41.01 0.25 -1.11
N ASP A 305 -42.12 0.73 -1.68
CA ASP A 305 -42.85 0.05 -2.76
C ASP A 305 -43.24 -1.41 -2.41
N ASP A 306 -43.72 -1.63 -1.20
CA ASP A 306 -44.14 -2.93 -0.65
C ASP A 306 -42.98 -3.97 -0.59
N LEU A 307 -41.73 -3.49 -0.65
CA LEU A 307 -40.53 -4.33 -0.55
C LEU A 307 -39.76 -3.99 0.72
N PRO A 308 -39.27 -5.00 1.45
CA PRO A 308 -38.44 -4.76 2.64
C PRO A 308 -37.11 -4.09 2.28
N VAL A 309 -36.72 -3.07 3.05
CA VAL A 309 -35.48 -2.32 2.90
C VAL A 309 -34.58 -2.52 4.10
N GLU A 310 -34.95 -2.09 5.30
CA GLU A 310 -34.19 -2.36 6.51
C GLU A 310 -34.04 -3.86 6.76
N GLY A 311 -32.85 -4.30 7.16
CA GLY A 311 -32.58 -5.71 7.38
C GLY A 311 -32.44 -6.54 6.10
N CYS A 312 -32.31 -5.88 4.96
CA CYS A 312 -32.22 -6.49 3.63
C CYS A 312 -31.09 -5.85 2.81
N TRP A 313 -30.64 -6.55 1.77
CA TRP A 313 -29.65 -6.04 0.84
C TRP A 313 -30.05 -4.72 0.15
N ARG A 314 -31.37 -4.42 0.02
CA ARG A 314 -31.87 -3.19 -0.60
C ARG A 314 -31.46 -1.92 0.15
N ALA A 315 -31.14 -2.02 1.42
CA ALA A 315 -30.59 -0.91 2.19
C ALA A 315 -29.11 -0.62 1.88
N HIS A 316 -28.42 -1.43 1.05
CA HIS A 316 -26.98 -1.31 0.85
C HIS A 316 -26.55 0.06 0.33
N GLN A 317 -27.20 0.52 -0.74
CA GLN A 317 -26.96 1.83 -1.34
C GLN A 317 -27.96 2.86 -0.82
N VAL A 318 -28.62 3.57 -1.72
CA VAL A 318 -29.65 4.55 -1.42
C VAL A 318 -30.98 3.83 -1.17
N PRO A 319 -31.53 3.88 0.04
CA PRO A 319 -32.72 3.08 0.38
C PRO A 319 -34.02 3.53 -0.32
N ILE A 320 -34.08 4.80 -0.72
CA ILE A 320 -35.25 5.37 -1.44
C ILE A 320 -34.74 5.96 -2.76
N SER A 321 -35.10 5.37 -3.88
CA SER A 321 -34.68 5.89 -5.20
C SER A 321 -35.51 7.13 -5.57
N MET A 322 -34.87 8.15 -6.11
CA MET A 322 -35.50 9.37 -6.61
C MET A 322 -35.33 9.44 -8.14
N GLY A 323 -36.42 9.35 -8.88
CA GLY A 323 -36.42 9.29 -10.32
C GLY A 323 -37.82 9.55 -10.84
N PRO A 324 -38.42 8.69 -11.69
CA PRO A 324 -39.78 8.82 -12.14
C PRO A 324 -40.78 8.86 -10.98
N ASP A 325 -40.54 8.12 -9.90
CA ASP A 325 -41.42 7.97 -8.73
C ASP A 325 -41.13 8.99 -7.62
N THR A 326 -40.41 10.08 -7.88
CA THR A 326 -40.02 11.08 -6.86
C THR A 326 -41.19 11.61 -6.10
N GLU A 327 -42.32 11.90 -6.74
CA GLU A 327 -43.56 12.41 -6.08
C GLU A 327 -44.12 11.43 -5.07
N LYS A 328 -44.03 10.13 -5.34
CA LYS A 328 -44.43 9.06 -4.43
C LYS A 328 -43.47 8.88 -3.28
N HIS A 329 -42.18 8.98 -3.55
CA HIS A 329 -41.09 8.67 -2.62
C HIS A 329 -40.72 9.85 -1.69
N LEU A 330 -41.02 11.09 -2.11
CA LEU A 330 -40.68 12.29 -1.32
C LEU A 330 -41.30 12.30 0.09
N PRO A 331 -42.61 11.94 0.26
CA PRO A 331 -43.18 11.84 1.61
C PRO A 331 -42.52 10.76 2.48
N ILE A 332 -42.08 9.64 1.88
CA ILE A 332 -41.41 8.55 2.60
C ILE A 332 -40.05 9.06 3.10
N LEU A 333 -39.29 9.76 2.25
CA LEU A 333 -38.01 10.38 2.62
C LEU A 333 -38.22 11.39 3.75
N GLU A 334 -39.19 12.31 3.62
CA GLU A 334 -39.44 13.31 4.65
C GLU A 334 -39.83 12.67 5.98
N GLN A 335 -40.71 11.65 5.97
CA GLN A 335 -41.07 10.91 7.18
C GLN A 335 -39.87 10.24 7.83
N TRP A 336 -39.02 9.62 7.02
CA TRP A 336 -37.78 9.02 7.54
C TRP A 336 -36.85 10.06 8.16
N LEU A 337 -36.55 11.17 7.48
CA LEU A 337 -35.68 12.19 8.03
C LEU A 337 -36.24 12.82 9.31
N ARG A 338 -37.56 13.07 9.37
CA ARG A 338 -38.25 13.60 10.55
C ARG A 338 -38.28 12.62 11.73
N SER A 339 -38.11 11.31 11.50
CA SER A 339 -38.07 10.32 12.57
C SER A 339 -36.83 10.46 13.49
N TYR A 340 -35.84 11.20 13.04
CA TYR A 340 -34.68 11.54 13.88
C TYR A 340 -34.90 12.74 14.81
N HIS A 341 -36.05 13.47 14.66
CA HIS A 341 -36.40 14.66 15.42
C HIS A 341 -35.33 15.77 15.38
N PRO A 342 -34.97 16.28 14.18
CA PRO A 342 -33.91 17.28 14.06
C PRO A 342 -34.16 18.55 14.87
N GLU A 343 -35.40 18.89 15.14
CA GLU A 343 -35.81 20.01 16.02
C GLU A 343 -35.40 19.86 17.48
N GLU A 344 -35.11 18.65 17.94
CA GLU A 344 -34.57 18.36 19.27
C GLU A 344 -33.03 18.38 19.29
N LEU A 345 -32.38 18.27 18.13
CA LEU A 345 -30.95 18.03 17.97
C LEU A 345 -30.18 19.28 17.54
N PHE A 346 -30.85 20.18 16.81
CA PHE A 346 -30.26 21.39 16.27
C PHE A 346 -31.12 22.61 16.61
N ASN A 347 -30.44 23.73 16.92
CA ASN A 347 -31.08 25.03 17.10
C ASN A 347 -31.61 25.57 15.76
N SER A 348 -32.45 26.61 15.80
CA SER A 348 -33.00 27.23 14.58
C SER A 348 -31.94 27.80 13.63
N ASP A 349 -30.74 28.10 14.10
CA ASP A 349 -29.59 28.54 13.31
C ASP A 349 -28.74 27.36 12.79
N GLY A 350 -29.13 26.10 13.07
CA GLY A 350 -28.45 24.88 12.66
C GLY A 350 -27.28 24.45 13.55
N THR A 351 -26.95 25.21 14.59
CA THR A 351 -25.92 24.77 15.54
C THR A 351 -26.45 23.57 16.35
N PRO A 352 -25.61 22.56 16.66
CA PRO A 352 -26.04 21.49 17.54
C PRO A 352 -26.48 22.02 18.93
N VAL A 353 -27.56 21.48 19.48
CA VAL A 353 -27.96 21.81 20.86
C VAL A 353 -26.90 21.37 21.86
N GLU A 354 -26.86 21.97 23.05
CA GLU A 354 -25.85 21.70 24.08
C GLU A 354 -25.75 20.20 24.41
N LEU A 355 -26.86 19.47 24.42
CA LEU A 355 -26.90 18.02 24.64
C LEU A 355 -26.06 17.25 23.63
N VAL A 356 -26.03 17.68 22.38
CA VAL A 356 -25.26 17.10 21.29
C VAL A 356 -23.83 17.68 21.27
N ALA A 357 -23.70 19.00 21.35
CA ALA A 357 -22.43 19.71 21.22
C ALA A 357 -21.42 19.37 22.31
N SER A 358 -21.89 19.08 23.53
CA SER A 358 -21.05 18.73 24.67
C SER A 358 -20.66 17.24 24.71
N PHE A 359 -21.16 16.40 23.81
CA PHE A 359 -20.96 14.95 23.87
C PHE A 359 -19.53 14.52 23.45
N PRO A 360 -18.96 14.92 22.31
CA PRO A 360 -17.70 14.40 21.84
C PRO A 360 -16.51 14.75 22.75
N PRO A 361 -15.38 14.05 22.63
CA PRO A 361 -14.14 14.45 23.30
C PRO A 361 -13.63 15.80 22.75
N ALA A 362 -12.62 16.40 23.39
CA ALA A 362 -12.07 17.69 23.00
C ALA A 362 -10.65 17.57 22.43
N GLY A 363 -10.25 18.56 21.63
CA GLY A 363 -8.89 18.67 21.10
C GLY A 363 -8.47 17.44 20.31
N ASN A 364 -7.23 17.00 20.47
CA ASN A 364 -6.66 15.85 19.77
C ASN A 364 -7.18 14.48 20.25
N ARG A 365 -8.09 14.47 21.22
CA ARG A 365 -8.80 13.24 21.60
C ARG A 365 -9.97 12.92 20.68
N ARG A 366 -10.44 13.88 19.87
CA ARG A 366 -11.37 13.61 18.76
C ARG A 366 -10.66 12.75 17.72
N MET A 367 -11.32 11.69 17.24
CA MET A 367 -10.70 10.77 16.28
C MET A 367 -10.38 11.47 14.96
N GLY A 368 -11.24 12.42 14.50
CA GLY A 368 -11.00 13.25 13.32
C GLY A 368 -9.82 14.23 13.45
N ALA A 369 -9.41 14.60 14.68
CA ALA A 369 -8.28 15.51 14.94
C ALA A 369 -7.05 14.80 15.53
N ASN A 370 -7.05 13.47 15.60
CA ASN A 370 -5.96 12.71 16.18
C ASN A 370 -4.69 12.83 15.32
N PRO A 371 -3.53 13.21 15.88
CA PRO A 371 -2.30 13.40 15.11
C PRO A 371 -1.77 12.11 14.48
N HIS A 372 -2.07 10.92 15.03
CA HIS A 372 -1.69 9.65 14.43
C HIS A 372 -2.41 9.38 13.08
N ALA A 373 -3.56 9.97 12.86
CA ALA A 373 -4.39 9.73 11.69
C ALA A 373 -4.45 10.93 10.71
N ASN A 374 -3.70 12.00 10.95
CA ASN A 374 -3.75 13.20 10.11
C ASN A 374 -2.45 13.41 9.31
N GLY A 375 -1.89 12.34 8.77
CA GLY A 375 -0.81 12.34 7.81
C GLY A 375 0.49 12.96 8.31
N GLY A 376 1.39 12.16 8.81
CA GLY A 376 2.77 12.55 9.06
C GLY A 376 3.06 13.56 10.17
N LEU A 377 2.06 14.05 10.93
CA LEU A 377 2.29 14.99 12.05
C LEU A 377 3.30 14.47 13.09
N LEU A 378 3.41 13.15 13.22
CA LEU A 378 4.35 12.47 14.13
C LEU A 378 5.60 11.94 13.43
N LEU A 379 5.75 12.19 12.14
CA LEU A 379 6.90 11.74 11.37
C LEU A 379 8.20 12.39 11.89
N ARG A 380 9.19 11.55 12.16
CA ARG A 380 10.54 11.94 12.52
C ARG A 380 11.50 11.45 11.46
N ASP A 381 12.54 12.25 11.15
CA ASP A 381 13.56 11.85 10.18
C ASP A 381 14.26 10.55 10.60
N LEU A 382 14.51 9.72 9.61
CA LEU A 382 15.26 8.49 9.78
C LEU A 382 16.75 8.82 9.94
N ARG A 383 17.39 8.26 10.96
CA ARG A 383 18.83 8.36 11.14
C ARG A 383 19.52 7.29 10.29
N THR A 384 20.44 7.71 9.43
CA THR A 384 21.17 6.80 8.55
C THR A 384 22.68 7.02 8.70
N PRO A 385 23.51 5.96 8.58
CA PRO A 385 24.94 6.14 8.41
C PRO A 385 25.24 6.68 7.00
N ASP A 386 26.47 7.07 6.72
CA ASP A 386 26.86 7.38 5.35
C ASP A 386 26.91 6.09 4.53
N PHE A 387 26.07 5.96 3.52
CA PHE A 387 26.00 4.77 2.68
C PHE A 387 27.30 4.51 1.91
N ARG A 388 28.14 5.54 1.71
CA ARG A 388 29.43 5.42 1.04
C ARG A 388 30.44 4.55 1.82
N ASP A 389 30.26 4.44 3.13
CA ASP A 389 31.11 3.59 3.99
C ASP A 389 30.91 2.09 3.73
N TYR A 390 29.85 1.72 2.98
CA TYR A 390 29.51 0.35 2.59
C TYR A 390 29.90 0.02 1.15
N ALA A 391 30.66 0.89 0.51
CA ALA A 391 31.04 0.75 -0.89
C ALA A 391 31.77 -0.55 -1.19
N VAL A 392 31.45 -1.17 -2.32
CA VAL A 392 32.30 -2.17 -2.94
C VAL A 392 33.47 -1.43 -3.65
N ASP A 393 34.68 -1.83 -3.38
CA ASP A 393 35.87 -1.23 -4.02
C ASP A 393 36.03 -1.76 -5.45
N VAL A 394 35.67 -0.92 -6.43
CA VAL A 394 35.74 -1.22 -7.85
C VAL A 394 36.90 -0.50 -8.48
N THR A 395 38.05 -1.17 -8.61
CA THR A 395 39.26 -0.61 -9.24
C THR A 395 39.24 -0.68 -10.77
N VAL A 396 38.58 -1.73 -11.30
CA VAL A 396 38.36 -1.94 -12.74
C VAL A 396 36.93 -2.39 -12.95
N PRO A 397 36.21 -1.82 -13.92
CA PRO A 397 34.83 -2.27 -14.20
C PRO A 397 34.74 -3.78 -14.46
N GLY A 398 33.87 -4.48 -13.73
CA GLY A 398 33.72 -5.93 -13.82
C GLY A 398 34.87 -6.75 -13.18
N GLY A 399 35.83 -6.12 -12.53
CA GLY A 399 36.99 -6.78 -11.91
C GLY A 399 36.70 -7.48 -10.58
N VAL A 400 35.61 -7.10 -9.92
CA VAL A 400 35.13 -7.65 -8.65
C VAL A 400 33.68 -8.06 -8.75
N GLU A 401 33.30 -9.10 -8.01
CA GLU A 401 31.90 -9.53 -7.88
C GLU A 401 31.39 -9.26 -6.47
N ALA A 402 30.13 -8.88 -6.35
CA ALA A 402 29.43 -8.74 -5.08
C ALA A 402 27.96 -9.22 -5.22
N GLN A 403 27.37 -9.51 -4.05
CA GLN A 403 25.91 -9.72 -3.93
C GLN A 403 25.30 -8.40 -3.49
N ASP A 404 24.61 -7.70 -4.38
CA ASP A 404 24.11 -6.35 -4.13
C ASP A 404 23.22 -6.28 -2.90
N MET A 405 22.29 -7.24 -2.75
CA MET A 405 21.41 -7.34 -1.60
C MET A 405 22.14 -7.65 -0.29
N TYR A 406 23.24 -8.41 -0.31
CA TYR A 406 24.05 -8.65 0.88
C TYR A 406 24.76 -7.37 1.34
N VAL A 407 25.31 -6.61 0.40
CA VAL A 407 25.92 -5.30 0.67
C VAL A 407 24.87 -4.35 1.25
N LEU A 408 23.69 -4.27 0.63
CA LEU A 408 22.57 -3.48 1.15
C LEU A 408 22.17 -3.92 2.57
N GLY A 409 22.13 -5.22 2.84
CA GLY A 409 21.79 -5.78 4.15
C GLY A 409 22.68 -5.27 5.28
N THR A 410 23.98 -5.06 5.03
CA THR A 410 24.91 -4.48 6.03
C THR A 410 24.60 -3.01 6.31
N TYR A 411 24.25 -2.24 5.30
CA TYR A 411 23.79 -0.85 5.46
C TYR A 411 22.45 -0.78 6.24
N VAL A 412 21.48 -1.58 5.85
CA VAL A 412 20.16 -1.65 6.50
C VAL A 412 20.26 -2.09 7.96
N ARG A 413 21.17 -3.03 8.29
CA ARG A 413 21.50 -3.39 9.69
C ARG A 413 21.86 -2.16 10.52
N ASP A 414 22.71 -1.29 10.01
CA ASP A 414 23.18 -0.13 10.76
C ASP A 414 22.14 1.01 10.78
N VAL A 415 21.32 1.15 9.73
CA VAL A 415 20.11 1.99 9.79
C VAL A 415 19.18 1.49 10.90
N MET A 416 18.91 0.20 10.96
CA MET A 416 18.09 -0.42 12.01
C MET A 416 18.66 -0.09 13.40
N LYS A 417 19.95 -0.32 13.60
CA LYS A 417 20.66 -0.08 14.87
C LYS A 417 20.54 1.37 15.34
N LEU A 418 20.68 2.33 14.43
CA LEU A 418 20.58 3.77 14.74
C LEU A 418 19.17 4.20 15.16
N ASN A 419 18.14 3.45 14.77
CA ASN A 419 16.73 3.79 15.02
C ASN A 419 16.04 2.89 16.06
N MET A 420 16.80 2.02 16.74
CA MET A 420 16.23 1.11 17.77
C MET A 420 15.57 1.85 18.93
N ASP A 421 16.17 2.93 19.41
CA ASP A 421 15.63 3.76 20.51
C ASP A 421 14.42 4.59 20.06
N ALA A 422 14.43 5.11 18.83
CA ALA A 422 13.33 5.87 18.24
C ALA A 422 12.15 4.99 17.85
N ARG A 423 12.37 3.70 17.67
CA ARG A 423 11.37 2.69 17.26
C ARG A 423 10.55 3.14 16.04
N ASN A 424 11.20 3.72 15.04
CA ASN A 424 10.52 4.33 13.89
C ASN A 424 10.89 3.70 12.55
N PHE A 425 11.54 2.52 12.54
CA PHE A 425 11.94 1.81 11.33
C PHE A 425 11.69 0.30 11.45
N ARG A 426 11.07 -0.30 10.42
CA ARG A 426 10.83 -1.75 10.32
C ARG A 426 11.05 -2.26 8.90
N ILE A 427 11.31 -3.57 8.79
CA ILE A 427 11.34 -4.32 7.53
C ILE A 427 10.11 -5.22 7.48
N PHE A 428 9.52 -5.33 6.28
CA PHE A 428 8.35 -6.17 6.02
C PHE A 428 8.65 -7.11 4.85
N ALA A 429 8.36 -8.38 5.02
CA ALA A 429 8.55 -9.40 3.98
C ALA A 429 7.68 -10.63 4.30
N PRO A 430 7.22 -11.40 3.31
CA PRO A 430 6.52 -12.67 3.55
C PRO A 430 7.51 -13.84 3.65
N ASP A 431 8.30 -13.94 4.75
CA ASP A 431 9.35 -14.94 4.99
C ASP A 431 10.53 -14.88 3.98
N GLU A 432 10.81 -13.69 3.45
CA GLU A 432 11.78 -13.55 2.35
C GLU A 432 13.06 -12.80 2.73
N THR A 433 13.14 -12.16 3.89
CA THR A 433 14.27 -11.32 4.33
C THR A 433 15.63 -12.03 4.22
N ALA A 434 15.73 -13.26 4.72
CA ALA A 434 16.99 -14.03 4.66
C ALA A 434 17.27 -14.57 3.26
N SER A 435 16.23 -15.04 2.53
CA SER A 435 16.41 -15.58 1.18
C SER A 435 16.80 -14.49 0.17
N ASN A 436 16.42 -13.25 0.42
CA ASN A 436 16.82 -12.07 -0.35
C ASN A 436 18.13 -11.41 0.13
N ARG A 437 18.89 -12.08 0.99
CA ARG A 437 20.23 -11.68 1.46
C ARG A 437 20.28 -10.48 2.41
N LEU A 438 19.18 -10.16 3.09
CA LEU A 438 19.15 -9.10 4.12
C LEU A 438 19.45 -9.62 5.53
N GLN A 439 19.90 -10.88 5.70
CA GLN A 439 20.11 -11.52 7.00
C GLN A 439 21.06 -10.79 7.97
N ALA A 440 21.89 -9.86 7.49
CA ALA A 440 22.76 -9.05 8.36
C ALA A 440 21.93 -8.26 9.41
N VAL A 441 20.67 -7.95 9.16
CA VAL A 441 19.79 -7.26 10.10
C VAL A 441 19.55 -8.07 11.38
N PHE A 442 19.65 -9.40 11.30
CA PHE A 442 19.48 -10.29 12.46
C PHE A 442 20.64 -10.25 13.45
N GLU A 443 21.72 -9.54 13.13
CA GLU A 443 22.79 -9.24 14.10
C GLU A 443 22.34 -8.22 15.16
N VAL A 444 21.31 -7.41 14.88
CA VAL A 444 20.85 -6.30 15.74
C VAL A 444 19.39 -6.39 16.17
N THR A 445 18.58 -7.21 15.52
CA THR A 445 17.14 -7.40 15.82
C THR A 445 16.69 -8.80 15.42
N GLY A 446 15.45 -9.17 15.77
CA GLY A 446 14.84 -10.45 15.38
C GLY A 446 13.61 -10.28 14.49
N ARG A 447 13.03 -11.44 14.13
CA ARG A 447 11.71 -11.57 13.51
C ARG A 447 10.65 -11.39 14.56
N ARG A 448 9.67 -10.54 14.29
CA ARG A 448 8.57 -10.26 15.20
C ARG A 448 7.66 -11.48 15.37
N PHE A 449 7.64 -12.08 16.57
CA PHE A 449 6.79 -13.24 16.86
C PHE A 449 6.53 -13.39 18.37
N LEU A 450 5.27 -13.48 18.78
CA LEU A 450 4.87 -13.55 20.18
C LEU A 450 4.29 -14.90 20.61
N ASP A 451 4.27 -15.88 19.75
CA ASP A 451 3.79 -17.22 20.07
C ASP A 451 4.92 -18.10 20.62
N GLN A 452 4.64 -19.38 20.84
CA GLN A 452 5.62 -20.34 21.33
C GLN A 452 6.85 -20.38 20.43
N GLN A 453 8.03 -20.26 21.02
CA GLN A 453 9.32 -20.45 20.35
C GLN A 453 9.94 -21.77 20.81
N ILE A 454 10.57 -22.51 19.90
CA ILE A 454 11.20 -23.81 20.16
C ILE A 454 12.73 -23.62 20.15
N PRO A 455 13.41 -23.62 21.32
CA PRO A 455 14.84 -23.41 21.37
C PRO A 455 15.63 -24.44 20.54
N GLY A 456 16.59 -23.97 19.75
CA GLY A 456 17.43 -24.79 18.89
C GLY A 456 16.78 -25.26 17.58
N ILE A 457 15.55 -24.80 17.30
CA ILE A 457 14.83 -25.03 16.03
C ILE A 457 14.47 -23.72 15.39
N ASP A 458 13.88 -22.78 16.12
CA ASP A 458 13.50 -21.47 15.62
C ASP A 458 14.67 -20.49 15.66
N ASP A 459 14.92 -19.83 14.54
CA ASP A 459 16.02 -18.86 14.41
C ASP A 459 15.50 -17.42 14.39
N HIS A 460 16.15 -16.55 15.17
CA HIS A 460 15.92 -15.10 15.19
C HIS A 460 14.50 -14.64 15.58
N LEU A 461 13.64 -15.51 16.15
CA LEU A 461 12.33 -15.07 16.62
C LEU A 461 12.48 -14.21 17.88
N ASP A 462 11.82 -13.05 17.90
CA ASP A 462 11.88 -12.10 18.99
C ASP A 462 10.54 -11.38 19.19
N PRO A 463 9.94 -11.42 20.40
CA PRO A 463 8.74 -10.65 20.70
C PRO A 463 8.88 -9.14 20.48
N ASP A 464 10.10 -8.60 20.48
CA ASP A 464 10.39 -7.19 20.20
C ASP A 464 11.10 -6.96 18.85
N GLY A 465 11.17 -7.97 18.01
CA GLY A 465 11.81 -7.91 16.69
C GLY A 465 11.29 -6.78 15.81
N ARG A 466 12.17 -6.27 14.94
CA ARG A 466 11.89 -5.17 14.01
C ARG A 466 11.63 -5.64 12.60
N VAL A 467 11.78 -6.93 12.31
CA VAL A 467 11.49 -7.55 11.03
C VAL A 467 10.15 -8.26 11.11
N MET A 468 9.18 -7.82 10.30
CA MET A 468 7.86 -8.43 10.19
C MET A 468 7.85 -9.35 8.97
N ASP A 469 8.38 -10.56 9.12
CA ASP A 469 8.44 -11.57 8.06
C ASP A 469 7.99 -12.97 8.50
N SER A 470 7.48 -13.11 9.71
CA SER A 470 7.05 -14.40 10.25
C SER A 470 5.64 -14.83 9.80
N MET A 471 5.00 -14.05 8.91
CA MET A 471 3.72 -14.37 8.32
C MET A 471 3.83 -14.40 6.80
N LEU A 472 3.60 -15.56 6.19
CA LEU A 472 3.64 -15.74 4.74
C LEU A 472 2.31 -15.23 4.14
N SER A 473 2.18 -13.91 4.11
CA SER A 473 1.05 -13.19 3.52
C SER A 473 1.50 -11.80 3.10
N GLU A 474 1.66 -11.59 1.81
CA GLU A 474 2.01 -10.31 1.20
C GLU A 474 1.00 -9.23 1.58
N HIS A 475 -0.30 -9.54 1.52
CA HIS A 475 -1.37 -8.61 1.89
C HIS A 475 -1.27 -8.12 3.34
N PHE A 476 -0.96 -9.03 4.29
CA PHE A 476 -0.84 -8.65 5.69
C PHE A 476 0.40 -7.79 5.92
N CYS A 477 1.54 -8.20 5.37
CA CYS A 477 2.81 -7.47 5.49
C CYS A 477 2.73 -6.08 4.86
N GLU A 478 2.14 -5.98 3.66
CA GLU A 478 1.91 -4.72 2.96
C GLU A 478 0.97 -3.80 3.74
N GLY A 479 -0.21 -4.27 4.13
CA GLY A 479 -1.16 -3.46 4.90
C GLY A 479 -0.61 -3.03 6.26
N PHE A 480 0.21 -3.87 6.90
CA PHE A 480 0.90 -3.50 8.12
C PHE A 480 1.90 -2.36 7.86
N LEU A 481 2.71 -2.45 6.78
CA LEU A 481 3.63 -1.38 6.39
C LEU A 481 2.87 -0.08 6.08
N GLU A 482 1.81 -0.13 5.27
CA GLU A 482 1.01 1.06 4.94
C GLU A 482 0.47 1.76 6.19
N GLY A 483 -0.15 1.03 7.12
CA GLY A 483 -0.62 1.59 8.38
C GLY A 483 0.51 2.19 9.25
N TYR A 484 1.68 1.59 9.20
CA TYR A 484 2.88 2.06 9.89
C TYR A 484 3.41 3.39 9.32
N LEU A 485 3.45 3.51 7.98
CA LEU A 485 3.84 4.73 7.28
C LEU A 485 2.85 5.87 7.52
N LEU A 486 1.55 5.59 7.38
CA LEU A 486 0.46 6.57 7.50
C LEU A 486 0.36 7.19 8.90
N THR A 487 0.94 6.56 9.91
CA THR A 487 0.99 7.04 11.29
C THR A 487 2.36 7.58 11.72
N GLY A 488 3.23 7.90 10.74
CA GLY A 488 4.47 8.65 10.97
C GLY A 488 5.70 7.80 11.28
N ARG A 489 5.83 6.64 10.65
CA ARG A 489 6.97 5.72 10.78
C ARG A 489 7.63 5.49 9.42
N HIS A 490 8.72 4.72 9.39
CA HIS A 490 9.49 4.36 8.20
C HIS A 490 9.61 2.85 8.05
N GLY A 491 9.65 2.38 6.81
CA GLY A 491 9.88 0.98 6.51
C GLY A 491 10.01 0.74 5.01
N PHE A 492 10.24 -0.51 4.66
CA PHE A 492 10.20 -0.96 3.27
C PHE A 492 9.70 -2.40 3.20
N PHE A 493 9.21 -2.77 2.03
CA PHE A 493 8.75 -4.11 1.69
C PHE A 493 9.80 -4.81 0.84
N ASP A 494 10.25 -5.98 1.28
CA ASP A 494 11.18 -6.85 0.57
C ASP A 494 10.43 -8.07 0.05
N SER A 495 10.46 -8.29 -1.27
CA SER A 495 9.76 -9.39 -1.90
C SER A 495 10.49 -9.97 -3.10
N TYR A 496 10.14 -11.23 -3.45
CA TYR A 496 10.43 -11.78 -4.76
C TYR A 496 9.68 -10.98 -5.83
N GLU A 497 10.35 -10.71 -6.93
CA GLU A 497 9.79 -9.89 -8.02
C GLU A 497 8.46 -10.45 -8.55
N ALA A 498 8.36 -11.78 -8.73
CA ALA A 498 7.15 -12.41 -9.25
C ALA A 498 5.96 -12.32 -8.28
N PHE A 499 6.20 -12.31 -6.97
CA PHE A 499 5.13 -12.39 -5.97
C PHE A 499 4.61 -11.03 -5.52
N ILE A 500 5.34 -9.95 -5.73
CA ILE A 500 4.85 -8.60 -5.41
C ILE A 500 3.54 -8.27 -6.13
N ARG A 501 3.24 -8.93 -7.26
CA ARG A 501 1.97 -8.78 -7.96
C ARG A 501 0.74 -9.12 -7.11
N ILE A 502 0.91 -9.90 -6.04
CA ILE A 502 -0.17 -10.24 -5.10
C ILE A 502 -0.75 -8.98 -4.45
N VAL A 503 0.04 -7.91 -4.27
CA VAL A 503 -0.38 -6.65 -3.66
C VAL A 503 -0.59 -5.50 -4.66
N ASP A 504 -0.69 -5.78 -5.95
CA ASP A 504 -0.91 -4.79 -7.02
C ASP A 504 -2.04 -3.78 -6.71
N SER A 505 -3.16 -4.27 -6.17
CA SER A 505 -4.31 -3.41 -5.89
C SER A 505 -4.10 -2.57 -4.63
N MET A 506 -3.47 -3.11 -3.59
CA MET A 506 -3.14 -2.37 -2.36
C MET A 506 -2.18 -1.21 -2.68
N PHE A 507 -1.07 -1.52 -3.36
CA PHE A 507 -0.15 -0.51 -3.87
C PHE A 507 -0.87 0.58 -4.70
N ALA A 508 -1.77 0.17 -5.60
CA ALA A 508 -2.50 1.11 -6.46
C ALA A 508 -3.39 2.07 -5.64
N GLN A 509 -4.01 1.60 -4.57
CA GLN A 509 -4.79 2.45 -3.66
C GLN A 509 -3.90 3.38 -2.85
N HIS A 510 -2.77 2.89 -2.32
CA HIS A 510 -1.81 3.73 -1.60
C HIS A 510 -1.26 4.86 -2.49
N ALA A 511 -0.92 4.56 -3.76
CA ALA A 511 -0.48 5.57 -4.72
C ALA A 511 -1.55 6.64 -5.00
N LYS A 512 -2.83 6.25 -5.09
CA LYS A 512 -3.96 7.19 -5.22
C LYS A 512 -4.17 8.00 -3.96
N TRP A 513 -4.02 7.39 -2.79
CA TRP A 513 -4.06 8.07 -1.50
C TRP A 513 -3.01 9.18 -1.43
N LEU A 514 -1.75 8.88 -1.75
CA LEU A 514 -0.66 9.87 -1.78
C LEU A 514 -0.95 11.01 -2.76
N LYS A 515 -1.44 10.69 -3.97
CA LYS A 515 -1.84 11.69 -4.96
C LYS A 515 -2.89 12.65 -4.40
N MET A 516 -3.92 12.14 -3.73
CA MET A 516 -4.96 12.98 -3.14
C MET A 516 -4.43 13.79 -1.96
N CYS A 517 -3.61 13.20 -1.10
CA CYS A 517 -2.98 13.92 0.01
C CYS A 517 -2.16 15.12 -0.46
N SER A 518 -1.47 15.02 -1.59
CA SER A 518 -0.69 16.14 -2.14
C SER A 518 -1.52 17.36 -2.56
N GLU A 519 -2.83 17.18 -2.77
CA GLU A 519 -3.78 18.24 -3.10
C GLU A 519 -4.47 18.85 -1.87
N LEU A 520 -4.25 18.29 -0.68
CA LEU A 520 -4.88 18.70 0.58
C LEU A 520 -3.90 19.47 1.47
N PRO A 521 -4.05 20.79 1.64
CA PRO A 521 -3.06 21.61 2.34
C PRO A 521 -2.93 21.31 3.83
N TRP A 522 -3.87 20.58 4.42
CA TRP A 522 -3.87 20.17 5.83
C TRP A 522 -3.30 18.76 6.08
N ARG A 523 -3.10 17.97 5.01
CA ARG A 523 -2.39 16.69 5.12
C ARG A 523 -0.88 16.92 5.12
N HIS A 524 -0.16 16.25 6.02
CA HIS A 524 1.28 16.32 6.15
C HIS A 524 1.98 15.17 5.44
N ASP A 525 3.23 15.41 5.06
CA ASP A 525 4.06 14.42 4.40
C ASP A 525 4.26 13.17 5.26
N ILE A 526 4.21 12.00 4.63
CA ILE A 526 4.57 10.71 5.23
C ILE A 526 5.81 10.13 4.57
N ALA A 527 6.46 9.17 5.22
CA ALA A 527 7.54 8.41 4.59
C ALA A 527 7.02 7.67 3.36
N SER A 528 7.85 7.56 2.34
CA SER A 528 7.53 6.85 1.11
C SER A 528 7.32 5.36 1.34
N LEU A 529 6.45 4.76 0.54
CA LEU A 529 6.32 3.31 0.40
C LEU A 529 7.43 2.81 -0.50
N ASN A 530 8.32 1.99 0.04
CA ASN A 530 9.51 1.52 -0.67
C ASN A 530 9.46 0.01 -0.86
N TYR A 531 9.62 -0.45 -2.10
CA TYR A 531 9.77 -1.86 -2.45
C TYR A 531 11.20 -2.17 -2.86
N ILE A 532 11.73 -3.27 -2.35
CA ILE A 532 12.94 -3.93 -2.84
C ILE A 532 12.52 -5.26 -3.45
N LEU A 533 12.69 -5.40 -4.75
CA LEU A 533 12.37 -6.60 -5.50
C LEU A 533 13.65 -7.35 -5.80
N ALA A 534 13.87 -8.41 -5.05
CA ALA A 534 14.99 -9.32 -5.27
C ALA A 534 14.49 -10.66 -5.80
N SER A 535 15.37 -11.63 -5.95
CA SER A 535 15.00 -12.88 -6.64
C SER A 535 14.35 -12.60 -8.01
N ASN A 536 14.93 -11.66 -8.75
CA ASN A 536 14.38 -11.14 -9.99
C ASN A 536 14.30 -12.21 -11.09
N VAL A 537 13.54 -11.93 -12.15
CA VAL A 537 13.23 -12.87 -13.24
C VAL A 537 14.47 -13.59 -13.78
N TRP A 538 15.59 -12.91 -13.94
CA TRP A 538 16.84 -13.47 -14.50
C TRP A 538 17.62 -14.38 -13.54
N GLN A 539 17.13 -14.57 -12.32
CA GLN A 539 17.72 -15.40 -11.26
C GLN A 539 16.82 -16.58 -10.89
N GLN A 540 15.80 -16.87 -11.72
CA GLN A 540 14.80 -17.90 -11.46
C GLN A 540 14.86 -19.03 -12.50
N ASP A 541 16.03 -19.25 -13.08
CA ASP A 541 16.31 -20.30 -14.08
C ASP A 541 15.99 -21.71 -13.59
N HIS A 542 16.01 -21.96 -12.28
CA HIS A 542 15.78 -23.28 -11.69
C HIS A 542 14.38 -23.45 -11.05
N ASN A 543 13.64 -22.35 -10.79
CA ASN A 543 12.31 -22.41 -10.18
C ASN A 543 11.16 -22.51 -11.19
N GLY A 544 11.44 -22.24 -12.48
CA GLY A 544 10.44 -22.28 -13.55
C GLY A 544 9.50 -21.09 -13.57
N PHE A 545 8.49 -21.13 -14.41
CA PHE A 545 7.61 -20.01 -14.77
C PHE A 545 6.93 -19.30 -13.59
N THR A 546 6.58 -20.02 -12.52
CA THR A 546 5.85 -19.43 -11.39
C THR A 546 6.63 -18.37 -10.63
N HIS A 547 7.94 -18.33 -10.81
CA HIS A 547 8.84 -17.36 -10.18
C HIS A 547 9.37 -16.30 -11.16
N GLN A 548 8.83 -16.25 -12.37
CA GLN A 548 9.34 -15.45 -13.48
C GLN A 548 8.26 -14.45 -13.94
N ASP A 549 8.09 -13.32 -13.26
CA ASP A 549 7.15 -12.27 -13.65
C ASP A 549 7.67 -10.87 -13.24
N PRO A 550 8.18 -10.05 -14.18
CA PRO A 550 8.58 -8.67 -13.90
C PRO A 550 7.44 -7.65 -14.07
N GLY A 551 6.19 -8.07 -14.28
CA GLY A 551 5.08 -7.23 -14.71
C GLY A 551 4.57 -6.22 -13.68
N PHE A 552 5.05 -6.25 -12.42
CA PHE A 552 4.73 -5.21 -11.46
C PHE A 552 5.22 -3.83 -11.92
N LEU A 553 6.37 -3.77 -12.59
CA LEU A 553 6.94 -2.52 -13.10
C LEU A 553 6.02 -1.83 -14.11
N ASP A 554 5.36 -2.60 -14.98
CA ASP A 554 4.39 -2.08 -15.95
C ASP A 554 3.18 -1.46 -15.24
N HIS A 555 2.70 -2.11 -14.17
CA HIS A 555 1.59 -1.59 -13.38
C HIS A 555 1.97 -0.31 -12.63
N VAL A 556 3.16 -0.26 -12.04
CA VAL A 556 3.67 0.94 -11.33
C VAL A 556 3.83 2.11 -12.28
N ALA A 557 4.42 1.92 -13.46
CA ALA A 557 4.65 2.96 -14.45
C ALA A 557 3.36 3.67 -14.92
N ASN A 558 2.21 2.98 -14.82
CA ASN A 558 0.89 3.51 -15.18
C ASN A 558 0.22 4.34 -14.08
N LYS A 559 0.85 4.54 -12.93
CA LYS A 559 0.30 5.39 -11.86
C LYS A 559 0.67 6.86 -12.07
N LYS A 560 0.14 7.73 -11.21
CA LYS A 560 0.41 9.17 -11.29
C LYS A 560 1.91 9.46 -11.23
N ALA A 561 2.43 10.11 -12.26
CA ALA A 561 3.84 10.39 -12.44
C ALA A 561 4.50 11.12 -11.25
N ASP A 562 3.76 12.00 -10.56
CA ASP A 562 4.25 12.73 -9.40
C ASP A 562 4.53 11.82 -8.19
N VAL A 563 3.96 10.61 -8.16
CA VAL A 563 3.98 9.71 -7.00
C VAL A 563 4.96 8.54 -7.18
N VAL A 564 5.08 7.98 -8.40
CA VAL A 564 5.82 6.73 -8.60
C VAL A 564 7.24 6.93 -9.12
N ARG A 565 8.15 6.03 -8.69
CA ARG A 565 9.56 5.98 -9.12
C ARG A 565 9.99 4.52 -9.28
N ILE A 566 10.76 4.23 -10.33
CA ILE A 566 11.26 2.89 -10.62
C ILE A 566 12.76 2.97 -10.89
N TYR A 567 13.54 2.25 -10.08
CA TYR A 567 14.99 2.20 -10.17
C TYR A 567 15.48 0.78 -10.42
N LEU A 568 16.39 0.64 -11.37
CA LEU A 568 17.03 -0.64 -11.70
C LEU A 568 18.56 -0.48 -11.64
N PRO A 569 19.13 -0.43 -10.43
CA PRO A 569 20.58 -0.27 -10.23
C PRO A 569 21.35 -1.42 -10.89
N PRO A 570 22.45 -1.14 -11.60
CA PRO A 570 23.25 -2.17 -12.27
C PRO A 570 24.26 -2.87 -11.37
N ASP A 571 24.51 -2.33 -10.15
CA ASP A 571 25.50 -2.84 -9.19
C ASP A 571 25.19 -2.39 -7.74
N ALA A 572 25.95 -2.91 -6.78
CA ALA A 572 25.77 -2.65 -5.36
C ALA A 572 25.95 -1.17 -4.97
N ASN A 573 26.91 -0.47 -5.55
CA ASN A 573 27.18 0.94 -5.26
C ASN A 573 26.02 1.83 -5.72
N CYS A 574 25.43 1.51 -6.88
CA CYS A 574 24.23 2.17 -7.36
C CYS A 574 23.02 1.84 -6.49
N LEU A 575 22.87 0.58 -6.05
CA LEU A 575 21.79 0.16 -5.16
C LEU A 575 21.84 0.91 -3.82
N LEU A 576 23.01 1.01 -3.19
CA LEU A 576 23.20 1.79 -1.97
C LEU A 576 22.75 3.25 -2.13
N SER A 577 23.18 3.90 -3.23
CA SER A 577 22.80 5.30 -3.52
C SER A 577 21.30 5.48 -3.72
N CYS A 578 20.67 4.59 -4.50
CA CYS A 578 19.22 4.64 -4.74
C CYS A 578 18.44 4.36 -3.46
N PHE A 579 18.84 3.35 -2.69
CA PHE A 579 18.12 2.96 -1.48
C PHE A 579 18.18 4.06 -0.41
N ASP A 580 19.38 4.64 -0.15
CA ASP A 580 19.51 5.74 0.81
C ASP A 580 18.63 6.94 0.45
N HIS A 581 18.54 7.27 -0.84
CA HIS A 581 17.63 8.29 -1.33
C HIS A 581 16.16 7.93 -1.08
N CYS A 582 15.75 6.71 -1.43
CA CYS A 582 14.37 6.26 -1.36
C CYS A 582 13.84 6.20 0.08
N ILE A 583 14.61 5.65 1.03
CA ILE A 583 14.15 5.52 2.44
C ILE A 583 14.04 6.86 3.17
N LYS A 584 14.67 7.93 2.67
CA LYS A 584 14.57 9.30 3.17
C LYS A 584 13.48 10.11 2.48
N SER A 585 13.00 9.64 1.33
CA SER A 585 11.99 10.35 0.54
C SER A 585 10.61 10.31 1.21
N ARG A 586 9.73 11.23 0.79
CA ARG A 586 8.38 11.38 1.33
C ARG A 586 7.37 11.42 0.20
N ASN A 587 6.18 10.88 0.44
CA ASN A 587 5.03 10.89 -0.46
C ASN A 587 5.24 10.18 -1.80
N TYR A 588 6.21 9.26 -1.90
CA TYR A 588 6.43 8.46 -3.10
C TYR A 588 6.12 6.99 -2.88
N VAL A 589 5.91 6.30 -3.98
CA VAL A 589 6.06 4.86 -4.09
C VAL A 589 7.33 4.62 -4.91
N ASN A 590 8.35 4.06 -4.29
CA ASN A 590 9.62 3.73 -4.91
C ASN A 590 9.73 2.23 -5.10
N VAL A 591 10.08 1.80 -6.30
CA VAL A 591 10.35 0.39 -6.62
C VAL A 591 11.79 0.26 -7.05
N MET A 592 12.54 -0.62 -6.40
CA MET A 592 13.93 -0.91 -6.72
C MET A 592 14.08 -2.41 -7.02
N VAL A 593 14.64 -2.74 -8.18
CA VAL A 593 14.97 -4.12 -8.56
C VAL A 593 16.44 -4.38 -8.30
N ALA A 594 16.78 -5.44 -7.58
CA ALA A 594 18.14 -5.73 -7.13
C ALA A 594 18.55 -7.19 -7.34
N SER A 595 19.86 -7.47 -7.31
CA SER A 595 20.42 -8.80 -7.43
C SER A 595 20.79 -9.41 -6.07
N LYS A 596 20.36 -10.66 -5.84
CA LYS A 596 20.79 -11.43 -4.67
C LYS A 596 21.96 -12.39 -4.96
N HIS A 597 22.28 -12.62 -6.22
CA HIS A 597 23.41 -13.46 -6.64
C HIS A 597 24.66 -12.62 -6.91
N PRO A 598 25.87 -13.22 -6.83
CA PRO A 598 27.08 -12.52 -7.21
C PRO A 598 27.00 -11.99 -8.64
N ARG A 599 27.37 -10.71 -8.82
CA ARG A 599 27.39 -10.02 -10.11
C ARG A 599 28.64 -9.17 -10.23
N PRO A 600 29.21 -9.01 -11.44
CA PRO A 600 30.27 -8.04 -11.67
C PRO A 600 29.82 -6.62 -11.27
N GLN A 601 30.75 -5.88 -10.66
CA GLN A 601 30.52 -4.51 -10.21
C GLN A 601 31.20 -3.53 -11.17
N TRP A 602 30.52 -2.44 -11.49
CA TRP A 602 30.89 -1.61 -12.64
C TRP A 602 31.46 -0.24 -12.27
N LEU A 603 30.87 0.42 -11.28
CA LEU A 603 31.16 1.79 -10.93
C LEU A 603 31.79 1.93 -9.54
N THR A 604 32.78 2.82 -9.42
CA THR A 604 33.22 3.27 -8.08
C THR A 604 32.04 3.97 -7.37
N MET A 605 32.09 4.08 -6.06
CA MET A 605 31.02 4.78 -5.32
C MET A 605 30.81 6.23 -5.80
N GLU A 606 31.88 6.97 -6.11
CA GLU A 606 31.78 8.34 -6.64
C GLU A 606 31.05 8.37 -7.99
N GLN A 607 31.42 7.45 -8.89
CA GLN A 607 30.74 7.32 -10.19
C GLN A 607 29.29 6.90 -10.03
N ALA A 608 29.00 5.98 -9.12
CA ALA A 608 27.65 5.50 -8.84
C ALA A 608 26.75 6.63 -8.30
N VAL A 609 27.21 7.42 -7.34
CA VAL A 609 26.48 8.60 -6.83
C VAL A 609 26.16 9.58 -7.94
N LYS A 610 27.14 9.91 -8.79
CA LYS A 610 26.93 10.79 -9.94
C LYS A 610 25.90 10.21 -10.92
N HIS A 611 26.04 8.94 -11.27
CA HIS A 611 25.18 8.25 -12.21
C HIS A 611 23.74 8.14 -11.71
N CYS A 612 23.55 7.74 -10.45
CA CYS A 612 22.21 7.65 -9.83
C CYS A 612 21.55 9.02 -9.66
N THR A 613 22.33 10.07 -9.37
CA THR A 613 21.79 11.45 -9.31
C THR A 613 21.27 11.91 -10.67
N GLN A 614 21.93 11.54 -11.76
CA GLN A 614 21.48 11.79 -13.14
C GLN A 614 20.35 10.84 -13.55
N GLY A 615 20.32 9.62 -13.01
CA GLY A 615 19.37 8.55 -13.27
C GLY A 615 19.59 7.81 -14.59
N ILE A 616 20.37 8.38 -15.50
CA ILE A 616 20.75 7.85 -16.83
C ILE A 616 22.05 8.49 -17.29
N GLY A 617 22.87 7.77 -18.06
CA GLY A 617 24.08 8.38 -18.59
C GLY A 617 24.84 7.50 -19.57
N ILE A 618 25.73 8.14 -20.33
CA ILE A 618 26.69 7.46 -21.20
C ILE A 618 27.82 6.89 -20.31
N TRP A 619 28.16 5.63 -20.51
CA TRP A 619 29.33 5.01 -19.90
C TRP A 619 30.54 5.15 -20.84
N ASP A 620 31.31 6.24 -20.70
CA ASP A 620 32.43 6.60 -21.55
C ASP A 620 33.51 5.50 -21.63
N TRP A 621 33.71 4.80 -20.48
CA TRP A 621 34.72 3.72 -20.44
C TRP A 621 34.31 2.50 -21.27
N ALA A 622 33.02 2.28 -21.52
CA ALA A 622 32.50 1.20 -22.37
C ALA A 622 32.26 1.67 -23.81
N SER A 623 32.10 2.96 -24.04
CA SER A 623 31.86 3.58 -25.34
C SER A 623 33.18 3.80 -26.13
N ASN A 624 33.07 3.99 -27.46
CA ASN A 624 34.23 4.34 -28.34
C ASN A 624 33.85 5.39 -29.39
N ASP A 625 32.79 6.17 -29.15
CA ASP A 625 32.29 7.24 -30.01
C ASP A 625 32.79 8.64 -29.58
N ALA A 626 33.80 8.75 -28.71
CA ALA A 626 34.31 10.01 -28.21
C ALA A 626 34.61 10.99 -29.37
N GLY A 627 33.97 12.15 -29.35
CA GLY A 627 34.13 13.22 -30.34
C GLY A 627 33.45 12.99 -31.70
N CYS A 628 32.64 11.95 -31.86
CA CYS A 628 31.87 11.70 -33.09
C CYS A 628 30.48 11.13 -32.78
N GLU A 629 29.60 11.18 -33.76
CA GLU A 629 28.28 10.54 -33.67
C GLU A 629 28.46 9.01 -33.71
N PRO A 630 27.77 8.23 -32.85
CA PRO A 630 27.85 6.77 -32.87
C PRO A 630 27.17 6.19 -34.11
N ASP A 631 27.61 5.01 -34.55
CA ASP A 631 26.89 4.21 -35.55
C ASP A 631 25.69 3.49 -34.94
N VAL A 632 25.79 3.13 -33.64
CA VAL A 632 24.76 2.45 -32.87
C VAL A 632 24.83 2.85 -31.41
N VAL A 633 23.65 2.91 -30.76
CA VAL A 633 23.54 3.05 -29.31
C VAL A 633 23.18 1.69 -28.71
N MET A 634 24.02 1.20 -27.80
CA MET A 634 23.77 0.00 -27.01
C MET A 634 23.28 0.44 -25.60
N ALA A 635 21.99 0.29 -25.34
CA ALA A 635 21.38 0.73 -24.10
C ALA A 635 21.00 -0.45 -23.21
N CYS A 636 21.03 -0.22 -21.90
CA CYS A 636 20.69 -1.25 -20.92
C CYS A 636 20.03 -0.66 -19.67
N CYS A 637 19.13 -1.47 -19.05
CA CYS A 637 18.45 -1.11 -17.81
C CYS A 637 18.21 -2.39 -16.99
N GLY A 638 18.81 -2.45 -15.78
CA GLY A 638 18.86 -3.60 -14.87
C GLY A 638 20.21 -4.32 -14.87
N ASP A 639 20.44 -5.17 -13.87
CA ASP A 639 21.72 -5.86 -13.63
C ASP A 639 22.12 -6.81 -14.77
N THR A 640 21.28 -7.77 -15.08
CA THR A 640 21.52 -8.78 -16.14
C THR A 640 21.56 -8.18 -17.55
N PRO A 641 20.62 -7.28 -17.94
CA PRO A 641 20.74 -6.58 -19.21
C PRO A 641 22.04 -5.77 -19.34
N THR A 642 22.52 -5.17 -18.28
CA THR A 642 23.80 -4.44 -18.27
C THR A 642 24.97 -5.38 -18.53
N LEU A 643 25.02 -6.54 -17.86
CA LEU A 643 26.06 -7.56 -18.08
C LEU A 643 26.08 -8.01 -19.55
N GLU A 644 24.93 -8.37 -20.13
CA GLU A 644 24.85 -8.89 -21.50
C GLU A 644 25.15 -7.81 -22.55
N THR A 645 24.73 -6.57 -22.30
CA THR A 645 25.05 -5.45 -23.20
C THR A 645 26.55 -5.18 -23.22
N LEU A 646 27.22 -5.15 -22.08
CA LEU A 646 28.67 -4.97 -22.00
C LEU A 646 29.42 -6.13 -22.68
N ALA A 647 28.97 -7.35 -22.48
CA ALA A 647 29.55 -8.51 -23.13
C ALA A 647 29.38 -8.43 -24.69
N ALA A 648 28.19 -8.02 -25.17
CA ALA A 648 27.96 -7.80 -26.58
C ALA A 648 28.85 -6.68 -27.16
N VAL A 649 28.97 -5.56 -26.43
CA VAL A 649 29.87 -4.45 -26.80
C VAL A 649 31.32 -4.90 -26.90
N SER A 650 31.79 -5.73 -25.95
CA SER A 650 33.15 -6.27 -26.00
C SER A 650 33.40 -7.13 -27.25
N ILE A 651 32.41 -7.94 -27.67
CA ILE A 651 32.48 -8.73 -28.91
C ILE A 651 32.51 -7.80 -30.14
N LEU A 652 31.59 -6.83 -30.20
CA LEU A 652 31.52 -5.89 -31.32
C LEU A 652 32.82 -5.08 -31.49
N ARG A 653 33.36 -4.57 -30.38
CA ARG A 653 34.61 -3.78 -30.40
C ARG A 653 35.82 -4.61 -30.83
N ARG A 654 35.86 -5.89 -30.53
CA ARG A 654 36.90 -6.82 -30.96
C ARG A 654 36.78 -7.22 -32.43
N GLU A 655 35.55 -7.56 -32.86
CA GLU A 655 35.31 -8.07 -34.23
C GLU A 655 35.19 -6.94 -35.28
N LEU A 656 34.71 -5.77 -34.85
CA LEU A 656 34.44 -4.59 -35.69
C LEU A 656 35.00 -3.32 -35.04
N PRO A 657 36.35 -3.19 -34.91
CA PRO A 657 37.00 -2.11 -34.15
C PRO A 657 36.69 -0.69 -34.71
N GLU A 658 36.33 -0.57 -35.97
CA GLU A 658 35.93 0.70 -36.59
C GLU A 658 34.53 1.17 -36.21
N LEU A 659 33.65 0.26 -35.76
CA LEU A 659 32.28 0.58 -35.39
C LEU A 659 32.25 1.50 -34.15
N LYS A 660 31.52 2.63 -34.28
CA LYS A 660 31.35 3.59 -33.17
C LYS A 660 30.14 3.23 -32.36
N ILE A 661 30.36 2.85 -31.10
CA ILE A 661 29.34 2.38 -30.18
C ILE A 661 29.24 3.33 -29.00
N ARG A 662 28.05 3.78 -28.70
CA ARG A 662 27.71 4.47 -27.46
C ARG A 662 26.99 3.52 -26.51
N VAL A 663 27.44 3.44 -25.28
CA VAL A 663 26.79 2.65 -24.23
C VAL A 663 26.04 3.60 -23.31
N VAL A 664 24.72 3.37 -23.15
CA VAL A 664 23.85 4.15 -22.26
C VAL A 664 23.27 3.21 -21.19
N ASN A 665 23.49 3.52 -19.93
CA ASN A 665 22.85 2.80 -18.83
C ASN A 665 21.75 3.64 -18.20
N VAL A 666 20.61 3.00 -17.90
CA VAL A 666 19.42 3.60 -17.28
C VAL A 666 19.23 3.00 -15.91
N VAL A 667 19.29 3.84 -14.87
CA VAL A 667 18.99 3.48 -13.47
C VAL A 667 17.55 3.87 -13.14
N ASP A 668 17.16 5.10 -13.42
CA ASP A 668 15.80 5.62 -13.22
C ASP A 668 15.02 5.44 -14.53
N LEU A 669 14.14 4.44 -14.55
CA LEU A 669 13.36 4.08 -15.74
C LEU A 669 12.50 5.25 -16.23
N MET A 670 12.04 6.12 -15.32
CA MET A 670 11.17 7.23 -15.66
C MET A 670 11.87 8.35 -16.43
N LYS A 671 13.20 8.35 -16.50
CA LYS A 671 13.99 9.23 -17.39
C LYS A 671 13.66 9.07 -18.86
N LEU A 672 13.18 7.89 -19.26
CA LEU A 672 12.81 7.62 -20.65
C LEU A 672 11.58 8.40 -21.11
N GLN A 673 10.66 8.77 -20.17
CA GLN A 673 9.50 9.60 -20.49
C GLN A 673 9.89 11.06 -20.81
N PRO A 674 9.10 11.77 -21.62
CA PRO A 674 9.23 13.23 -21.76
C PRO A 674 9.04 13.95 -20.41
N HIS A 675 9.77 15.04 -20.20
CA HIS A 675 9.63 15.88 -19.01
C HIS A 675 8.20 16.47 -18.85
N THR A 676 7.40 16.50 -19.91
CA THR A 676 5.99 16.91 -19.89
C THR A 676 5.07 15.82 -19.30
N GLU A 677 5.51 14.58 -19.25
CA GLU A 677 4.73 13.43 -18.78
C GLU A 677 5.16 12.97 -17.38
N HIS A 678 6.44 13.13 -17.05
CA HIS A 678 6.98 12.73 -15.76
C HIS A 678 8.00 13.74 -15.25
N PRO A 679 8.00 14.10 -13.94
CA PRO A 679 8.94 15.08 -13.36
C PRO A 679 10.43 14.69 -13.53
N HIS A 680 10.75 13.39 -13.58
CA HIS A 680 12.09 12.89 -13.83
C HIS A 680 12.43 12.79 -15.34
N GLY A 681 11.42 12.92 -16.22
CA GLY A 681 11.59 12.74 -17.65
C GLY A 681 12.60 13.71 -18.25
N LEU A 682 13.31 13.26 -19.28
CA LEU A 682 14.26 14.08 -20.02
C LEU A 682 13.53 15.01 -21.00
N THR A 683 14.12 16.17 -21.28
CA THR A 683 13.76 16.97 -22.45
C THR A 683 14.09 16.20 -23.74
N ASP A 684 13.50 16.58 -24.86
CA ASP A 684 13.82 15.92 -26.13
C ASP A 684 15.28 16.13 -26.54
N GLU A 685 15.86 17.32 -26.22
CA GLU A 685 17.27 17.63 -26.49
C GLU A 685 18.21 16.74 -25.68
N GLU A 686 17.93 16.54 -24.39
CA GLU A 686 18.69 15.64 -23.52
C GLU A 686 18.58 14.19 -23.99
N TYR A 687 17.38 13.75 -24.35
CA TYR A 687 17.16 12.39 -24.86
C TYR A 687 17.89 12.16 -26.19
N ASP A 688 17.76 13.09 -27.16
CA ASP A 688 18.45 13.03 -28.46
C ASP A 688 19.98 13.09 -28.29
N GLY A 689 20.47 13.80 -27.26
CA GLY A 689 21.89 13.82 -26.90
C GLY A 689 22.43 12.46 -26.47
N LEU A 690 21.63 11.65 -25.78
CA LEU A 690 21.99 10.30 -25.36
C LEU A 690 21.76 9.26 -26.46
N PHE A 691 20.57 9.26 -27.09
CA PHE A 691 20.08 8.20 -27.95
C PHE A 691 20.16 8.53 -29.44
N THR A 692 20.62 9.72 -29.81
CA THR A 692 20.60 10.26 -31.18
C THR A 692 19.17 10.41 -31.76
N LYS A 693 19.07 10.97 -32.99
CA LYS A 693 17.77 11.17 -33.62
C LYS A 693 17.35 10.06 -34.57
N ASP A 694 18.29 9.27 -35.08
CA ASP A 694 18.06 8.34 -36.19
C ASP A 694 18.92 7.06 -36.12
N LYS A 695 19.97 7.01 -35.29
CA LYS A 695 20.82 5.82 -35.23
C LYS A 695 20.05 4.67 -34.56
N PRO A 696 20.36 3.42 -34.92
CA PRO A 696 19.74 2.28 -34.24
C PRO A 696 20.09 2.25 -32.75
N ILE A 697 19.07 1.99 -31.96
CA ILE A 697 19.18 1.78 -30.51
C ILE A 697 18.86 0.31 -30.24
N ILE A 698 19.82 -0.44 -29.72
CA ILE A 698 19.59 -1.79 -29.23
C ILE A 698 19.50 -1.69 -27.71
N PHE A 699 18.30 -1.92 -27.18
CA PHE A 699 17.98 -1.68 -25.76
C PHE A 699 17.70 -3.02 -25.05
N ALA A 700 18.60 -3.44 -24.18
CA ALA A 700 18.37 -4.56 -23.30
C ALA A 700 17.68 -4.09 -22.00
N TYR A 701 16.47 -4.57 -21.75
CA TYR A 701 15.63 -4.16 -20.63
C TYR A 701 15.29 -5.35 -19.72
N HIS A 702 15.23 -5.08 -18.44
CA HIS A 702 14.96 -6.08 -17.41
C HIS A 702 13.60 -6.78 -17.57
N GLY A 703 12.55 -6.03 -17.81
CA GLY A 703 11.16 -6.50 -17.86
C GLY A 703 10.63 -6.69 -19.29
N TYR A 704 9.33 -6.50 -19.46
CA TYR A 704 8.66 -6.62 -20.75
C TYR A 704 9.04 -5.48 -21.71
N PRO A 705 9.47 -5.79 -22.94
CA PRO A 705 9.89 -4.77 -23.92
C PRO A 705 8.86 -3.68 -24.20
N THR A 706 7.57 -4.01 -24.07
CA THR A 706 6.45 -3.09 -24.32
C THR A 706 6.50 -1.85 -23.47
N LEU A 707 6.95 -1.95 -22.22
CA LEU A 707 7.03 -0.81 -21.30
C LEU A 707 8.01 0.25 -21.82
N VAL A 708 9.19 -0.15 -22.28
CA VAL A 708 10.16 0.81 -22.86
C VAL A 708 9.61 1.47 -24.12
N HIS A 709 8.90 0.73 -24.97
CA HIS A 709 8.23 1.31 -26.15
C HIS A 709 7.15 2.32 -25.74
N GLU A 710 6.38 2.04 -24.70
CA GLU A 710 5.36 2.96 -24.16
C GLU A 710 6.00 4.25 -23.64
N LEU A 711 7.04 4.13 -22.78
CA LEU A 711 7.73 5.27 -22.19
C LEU A 711 8.41 6.18 -23.24
N THR A 712 8.83 5.60 -24.37
CA THR A 712 9.58 6.29 -25.43
C THR A 712 8.75 6.64 -26.67
N TYR A 713 7.46 6.32 -26.69
CA TYR A 713 6.60 6.47 -27.87
C TYR A 713 6.62 7.89 -28.46
N ARG A 714 6.73 8.93 -27.64
CA ARG A 714 6.76 10.34 -28.08
C ARG A 714 8.16 10.84 -28.46
N ARG A 715 9.22 10.04 -28.30
CA ARG A 715 10.60 10.45 -28.63
C ARG A 715 10.83 10.49 -30.14
N HIS A 716 11.80 11.27 -30.59
CA HIS A 716 12.10 11.47 -32.03
C HIS A 716 12.63 10.19 -32.66
N ASN A 717 13.62 9.55 -32.04
CA ASN A 717 14.22 8.35 -32.58
C ASN A 717 13.28 7.15 -32.53
N LYS A 718 12.81 6.68 -33.65
CA LYS A 718 11.96 5.50 -33.82
C LYS A 718 12.72 4.22 -34.15
N ASN A 719 14.05 4.33 -34.38
CA ASN A 719 14.91 3.18 -34.66
C ASN A 719 15.33 2.48 -33.35
N LEU A 720 14.33 2.21 -32.50
CA LEU A 720 14.49 1.59 -31.19
C LEU A 720 14.08 0.12 -31.23
N HIS A 721 14.98 -0.75 -30.83
CA HIS A 721 14.82 -2.21 -30.79
C HIS A 721 15.04 -2.69 -29.36
N VAL A 722 13.96 -3.01 -28.67
CA VAL A 722 13.99 -3.43 -27.28
C VAL A 722 14.01 -4.94 -27.17
N ARG A 723 14.90 -5.47 -26.33
CA ARG A 723 14.95 -6.87 -25.90
C ARG A 723 14.72 -6.92 -24.40
N GLY A 724 14.00 -7.93 -23.94
CA GLY A 724 13.64 -8.12 -22.54
C GLY A 724 12.95 -9.45 -22.33
N TYR A 725 12.30 -9.63 -21.21
CA TYR A 725 11.58 -10.85 -20.89
C TYR A 725 10.36 -11.03 -21.81
N LYS A 726 10.16 -12.26 -22.33
CA LYS A 726 9.12 -12.61 -23.32
C LYS A 726 8.27 -13.82 -22.89
N GLU A 727 8.17 -14.11 -21.61
CA GLU A 727 7.50 -15.32 -21.10
C GLU A 727 8.13 -16.63 -21.58
N GLU A 728 9.41 -16.59 -21.99
CA GLU A 728 10.16 -17.79 -22.33
C GLU A 728 11.05 -18.17 -21.15
N GLY A 729 10.63 -19.19 -20.42
CA GLY A 729 11.36 -19.71 -19.26
C GLY A 729 11.04 -21.18 -19.00
N THR A 730 11.94 -21.82 -18.30
CA THR A 730 11.81 -23.22 -17.86
C THR A 730 12.92 -23.50 -16.86
N ILE A 731 13.10 -24.74 -16.44
CA ILE A 731 14.31 -25.16 -15.73
C ILE A 731 15.44 -25.25 -16.77
N THR A 732 16.40 -24.33 -16.63
CA THR A 732 17.53 -24.21 -17.53
C THR A 732 18.74 -23.63 -16.81
N THR A 733 19.73 -23.12 -17.53
CA THR A 733 20.89 -22.39 -16.96
C THR A 733 20.66 -20.88 -17.02
N PRO A 734 21.35 -20.08 -16.18
CA PRO A 734 21.19 -18.64 -16.16
C PRO A 734 21.38 -17.94 -17.51
N PHE A 735 22.33 -18.42 -18.32
CA PHE A 735 22.56 -17.85 -19.63
C PHE A 735 21.55 -18.33 -20.67
N ASP A 736 21.14 -19.61 -20.62
CA ASP A 736 20.15 -20.13 -21.55
C ASP A 736 18.77 -19.44 -21.36
N MET A 737 18.44 -19.04 -20.14
CA MET A 737 17.25 -18.22 -19.91
C MET A 737 17.30 -16.88 -20.66
N ARG A 738 18.51 -16.28 -20.78
CA ARG A 738 18.69 -15.07 -21.59
C ARG A 738 18.59 -15.35 -23.07
N VAL A 739 19.12 -16.50 -23.52
CA VAL A 739 19.02 -16.97 -24.93
C VAL A 739 17.57 -17.23 -25.32
N LEU A 740 16.77 -17.85 -24.46
CA LEU A 740 15.33 -18.07 -24.71
C LEU A 740 14.57 -16.75 -24.92
N ASN A 741 15.03 -15.69 -24.30
CA ASN A 741 14.41 -14.35 -24.36
C ASN A 741 15.12 -13.38 -25.33
N ASP A 742 16.09 -13.84 -26.14
CA ASP A 742 16.87 -13.07 -27.10
C ASP A 742 17.57 -11.82 -26.48
N ILE A 743 17.97 -11.89 -25.20
CA ILE A 743 18.64 -10.78 -24.50
C ILE A 743 20.09 -11.11 -24.17
N ASP A 744 20.56 -12.27 -24.57
CA ASP A 744 21.95 -12.67 -24.42
C ASP A 744 22.91 -11.89 -25.33
N ARG A 745 24.20 -11.92 -25.00
CA ARG A 745 25.25 -11.20 -25.72
C ARG A 745 25.34 -11.54 -27.20
N PHE A 746 25.05 -12.77 -27.60
CA PHE A 746 25.15 -13.20 -28.99
C PHE A 746 23.98 -12.69 -29.83
N ASP A 747 22.76 -12.76 -29.28
CA ASP A 747 21.59 -12.20 -29.96
C ASP A 747 21.63 -10.68 -30.02
N LEU A 748 22.15 -9.98 -28.98
CA LEU A 748 22.36 -8.54 -29.02
C LEU A 748 23.38 -8.13 -30.11
N VAL A 749 24.44 -8.91 -30.32
CA VAL A 749 25.39 -8.69 -31.44
C VAL A 749 24.70 -8.92 -32.78
N ILE A 750 23.95 -10.01 -32.93
CA ILE A 750 23.21 -10.34 -34.17
C ILE A 750 22.25 -9.19 -34.51
N ASP A 751 21.51 -8.71 -33.51
CA ASP A 751 20.52 -7.66 -33.72
C ASP A 751 21.20 -6.33 -34.12
N THR A 752 22.29 -5.98 -33.47
CA THR A 752 23.12 -4.82 -33.83
C THR A 752 23.55 -4.87 -35.29
N VAL A 753 24.18 -5.98 -35.70
CA VAL A 753 24.72 -6.14 -37.04
C VAL A 753 23.62 -6.09 -38.10
N ARG A 754 22.47 -6.69 -37.86
CA ARG A 754 21.32 -6.64 -38.79
C ARG A 754 20.77 -5.23 -39.00
N ARG A 755 21.00 -4.29 -38.12
CA ARG A 755 20.59 -2.88 -38.23
C ARG A 755 21.63 -2.00 -38.91
N LEU A 756 22.81 -2.57 -39.24
CA LEU A 756 23.96 -1.86 -39.81
C LEU A 756 24.32 -2.47 -41.18
N PRO A 757 23.50 -2.26 -42.23
CA PRO A 757 23.71 -2.89 -43.53
C PRO A 757 25.04 -2.52 -44.20
N GLN A 758 25.65 -1.40 -43.80
CA GLN A 758 26.97 -0.97 -44.28
C GLN A 758 28.10 -1.95 -43.90
N LEU A 759 27.90 -2.85 -42.95
CA LEU A 759 28.87 -3.86 -42.56
C LEU A 759 29.06 -4.99 -43.58
N GLY A 760 28.10 -5.16 -44.50
CA GLY A 760 28.20 -6.08 -45.67
C GLY A 760 28.60 -7.51 -45.26
N ASN A 761 29.56 -8.10 -45.94
CA ASN A 761 30.00 -9.46 -45.72
C ASN A 761 30.62 -9.71 -44.35
N ARG A 762 31.26 -8.69 -43.76
CA ARG A 762 31.85 -8.81 -42.41
C ARG A 762 30.73 -8.97 -41.37
N GLY A 763 29.65 -8.21 -41.52
CA GLY A 763 28.47 -8.34 -40.67
C GLY A 763 27.85 -9.75 -40.83
N ALA A 764 27.66 -10.23 -42.06
CA ALA A 764 27.12 -11.56 -42.30
C ALA A 764 27.97 -12.67 -41.67
N TYR A 765 29.30 -12.57 -41.75
CA TYR A 765 30.19 -13.51 -41.06
C TYR A 765 30.05 -13.47 -39.53
N LEU A 766 29.99 -12.29 -38.94
CA LEU A 766 29.82 -12.15 -37.52
C LEU A 766 28.47 -12.72 -37.04
N VAL A 767 27.39 -12.48 -37.77
CA VAL A 767 26.08 -13.10 -37.48
C VAL A 767 26.18 -14.63 -37.46
N GLN A 768 26.81 -15.23 -38.48
CA GLN A 768 27.00 -16.67 -38.53
C GLN A 768 27.80 -17.17 -37.32
N LYS A 769 28.90 -16.49 -36.98
CA LYS A 769 29.73 -16.84 -35.82
C LYS A 769 28.95 -16.83 -34.52
N MET A 770 28.04 -15.85 -34.31
CA MET A 770 27.19 -15.79 -33.12
C MET A 770 26.15 -16.90 -33.12
N GLN A 771 25.56 -17.22 -34.28
CA GLN A 771 24.62 -18.35 -34.42
C GLN A 771 25.28 -19.69 -34.08
N ASP A 772 26.53 -19.89 -34.53
CA ASP A 772 27.32 -21.07 -34.21
C ASP A 772 27.57 -21.18 -32.70
N LYS A 773 27.85 -20.07 -32.03
CA LYS A 773 27.97 -20.00 -30.56
C LYS A 773 26.69 -20.36 -29.80
N LEU A 774 25.54 -19.95 -30.29
CA LEU A 774 24.24 -20.35 -29.72
C LEU A 774 24.00 -21.86 -29.88
N VAL A 775 24.43 -22.47 -31.02
CA VAL A 775 24.32 -23.91 -31.22
C VAL A 775 25.28 -24.64 -30.27
N GLU A 776 26.53 -24.19 -30.16
CA GLU A 776 27.53 -24.72 -29.22
C GLU A 776 27.03 -24.69 -27.78
N HIS A 777 26.46 -23.54 -27.36
CA HIS A 777 25.89 -23.37 -26.04
C HIS A 777 24.77 -24.39 -25.77
N ARG A 778 23.79 -24.51 -26.67
CA ARG A 778 22.66 -25.47 -26.51
C ARG A 778 23.13 -26.91 -26.38
N GLN A 779 24.18 -27.28 -27.10
CA GLN A 779 24.76 -28.61 -26.96
C GLN A 779 25.47 -28.77 -25.61
N TYR A 780 26.26 -27.77 -25.21
CA TYR A 780 27.04 -27.82 -24.00
C TYR A 780 26.19 -27.95 -22.74
N ILE A 781 25.10 -27.16 -22.63
CA ILE A 781 24.20 -27.21 -21.46
C ILE A 781 23.47 -28.56 -21.36
N ARG A 782 23.13 -29.20 -22.48
CA ARG A 782 22.51 -30.54 -22.50
C ARG A 782 23.44 -31.60 -21.96
N ASP A 783 24.73 -31.47 -22.27
CA ASP A 783 25.74 -32.45 -21.88
C ASP A 783 26.25 -32.24 -20.45
N ASN A 784 26.29 -30.97 -19.98
CA ASN A 784 26.98 -30.60 -18.74
C ASN A 784 26.08 -30.01 -17.65
N GLY A 785 24.86 -29.53 -17.98
CA GLY A 785 23.94 -28.90 -17.02
C GLY A 785 24.39 -27.53 -16.50
N VAL A 786 25.37 -26.90 -17.16
CA VAL A 786 25.93 -25.58 -16.81
C VAL A 786 26.23 -24.77 -18.07
N ASP A 787 26.31 -23.46 -17.97
CA ASP A 787 26.69 -22.58 -19.09
C ASP A 787 28.13 -22.81 -19.57
N LEU A 788 28.42 -22.39 -20.79
CA LEU A 788 29.78 -22.40 -21.36
C LEU A 788 30.77 -21.68 -20.42
N PRO A 789 31.99 -22.21 -20.23
CA PRO A 789 33.01 -21.55 -19.41
C PRO A 789 33.31 -20.09 -19.81
N GLU A 790 33.38 -19.83 -21.12
CA GLU A 790 33.62 -18.47 -21.66
C GLU A 790 32.48 -17.48 -21.32
N VAL A 791 31.28 -17.97 -21.05
CA VAL A 791 30.12 -17.15 -20.63
C VAL A 791 30.20 -16.89 -19.12
N ARG A 792 30.45 -17.94 -18.33
CA ARG A 792 30.51 -17.87 -16.86
C ARG A 792 31.69 -17.05 -16.35
N GLU A 793 32.83 -17.16 -17.00
CA GLU A 793 34.11 -16.57 -16.61
C GLU A 793 34.36 -15.25 -17.32
N TRP A 794 33.41 -14.77 -18.14
CA TRP A 794 33.58 -13.54 -18.90
C TRP A 794 33.81 -12.34 -17.94
N LYS A 795 34.84 -11.55 -18.29
CA LYS A 795 35.16 -10.28 -17.66
C LYS A 795 35.29 -9.18 -18.70
N TRP A 796 35.01 -7.98 -18.31
CA TRP A 796 35.26 -6.81 -19.13
C TRP A 796 36.77 -6.67 -19.35
N ASP A 797 37.23 -6.96 -20.54
CA ASP A 797 38.60 -6.76 -20.97
C ASP A 797 38.64 -6.35 -22.44
N LEU A 798 39.28 -5.24 -22.76
CA LEU A 798 39.46 -4.73 -24.09
C LEU A 798 40.91 -4.86 -24.57
N THR A 799 41.79 -5.55 -23.87
CA THR A 799 43.13 -5.83 -24.34
C THR A 799 43.04 -6.74 -25.59
N PRO A 800 43.71 -6.39 -26.70
CA PRO A 800 43.75 -7.26 -27.86
C PRO A 800 44.41 -8.60 -27.45
N GLU A 801 43.72 -9.70 -27.77
CA GLU A 801 44.35 -11.01 -27.65
C GLU A 801 45.66 -10.97 -28.48
N THR A 802 46.79 -11.11 -27.81
CA THR A 802 48.08 -11.34 -28.49
C THR A 802 47.96 -12.64 -29.23
N LYS A 803 47.90 -12.53 -30.60
CA LYS A 803 47.91 -13.69 -31.52
C LYS A 803 49.17 -14.51 -31.37
#